data_e98a1e9262ea284f718ceb9f6dee8bce
#
_entry.id   e98a1e9262ea284f718ceb9f6dee8bce
#
_cell.length_a   1.000
_cell.length_b   1.000
_cell.length_c   1.000
_cell.angle_alpha   90.00
_cell.angle_beta   90.00
_cell.angle_gamma   90.00
#
_symmetry.space_group_name_H-M   'P 1'
#
loop_
_entity.id
_entity.type
_entity.pdbx_description
1 polymer ?
#
loop_
_entity_poly.entity_id
_entity_poly.type
_entity_poly.pdbx_seq_one_letter_code
_entity_poly.pdbx_strand_id
1 'polypeptide(L)'
;MEASSVMENLLRCSSHSPIHTPKLTSFKLNSEFLNPNLQIKWPNRRNNNNNNALLVVNASNGGGGGGELDTAVVVEKEKPKVSPLPRFQVLQGSPAPFGATAKKDGVNFAIYSRNSASATLCLMSSSDLAEKRVTEQIPLDQLTNKTGDVWHVFLKGDFTDMLYGYKFSGEFCPEEGHYYDSSQILLDPYAKAVVSRGEFGVLGADDDCWSQMAGKIPTIDEFDWEGDLPLAFPQRDLVIYEMHVRGFTRHESSQTGSPGTYLGVVDKLDHLKELGVNCIELMPCHEFNELEYFSYNPILGDYRYANPASWRNFWMFIQEPFSILTVQGISTWFEDDGLETVAARKARFQRLNYWGYSTINYFSPMSRYASTGASNCGLDAINEFKQLIKEAHKRGIEVLMDVVFNHTAEGNENGPILSFRGVDNSIFYMLAPKGEFYNYSGCGNTFNCNHPVVRQFIVDSLRYWVTEMHVDGFRFDLASILTRGSSLWDSVNVYGNQLEDDLLTTGSPLSSPPLVDMISNDPILRGVKLIAEAWDCGGLYQVGIFPHWGIWSEWNGKYRDTVRQFIKGTDGFAGAFAECLCGSPNLYQEGGRKPWNSINFICAHDGFTLADLVTYNDKHNLANGEDNKDGESHNNSWNCGQEGEFVSISVKRLRKRQMRNFFLCLMVSQGVPMIHMGDEYGHTKGGNNNTYCHDNYMNYFQWDKKEESSSDFFRFCRLITNFRHECEALGLDDFPTAERLQWHGHVPGTPDWSETSRFVAFTMMDSVKGELYIAFNTSHIPVMVTLPERPGYKWEPLVDTSKPAPFDFLSHDLPERELAIKQYAHFLDANLYPMLNYSSIILLLTPDLPA
;
A
#
# COMPACT_ATOMS: atom_id res chain seq x y z
N MET A 1 7.70 37.41 15.26
CA MET A 1 6.92 37.73 16.49
C MET A 1 5.44 37.85 16.10
N GLU A 2 4.82 36.82 15.55
CA GLU A 2 3.37 36.79 15.20
C GLU A 2 2.83 35.35 15.08
N ALA A 3 3.47 34.41 15.78
CA ALA A 3 3.00 33.01 15.85
C ALA A 3 2.29 32.68 17.18
N SER A 4 1.99 33.68 18.00
CA SER A 4 1.35 33.49 19.32
C SER A 4 -0.13 33.83 19.41
N SER A 5 -0.78 34.30 18.33
CA SER A 5 -2.19 34.77 18.43
C SER A 5 -3.23 33.77 17.93
N VAL A 6 -2.85 32.63 17.32
CA VAL A 6 -3.80 31.63 16.81
C VAL A 6 -4.12 30.54 17.83
N MET A 7 -3.28 30.35 18.84
CA MET A 7 -3.53 29.35 19.91
C MET A 7 -4.43 29.84 21.05
N GLU A 8 -4.63 31.12 21.21
CA GLU A 8 -5.50 31.65 22.28
C GLU A 8 -7.00 31.68 21.96
N ASN A 9 -7.39 31.51 20.72
CA ASN A 9 -8.80 31.50 20.31
C ASN A 9 -9.51 30.14 20.32
N LEU A 10 -8.79 29.04 20.55
CA LEU A 10 -9.36 27.70 20.69
C LEU A 10 -9.61 27.24 22.12
N LEU A 11 -9.24 28.06 23.14
CA LEU A 11 -9.41 27.72 24.55
C LEU A 11 -10.51 28.52 25.28
N ARG A 12 -11.36 29.25 24.56
CA ARG A 12 -12.43 30.06 25.18
C ARG A 12 -13.86 29.69 24.81
N CYS A 13 -14.16 28.43 24.48
CA CYS A 13 -15.54 27.95 24.29
C CYS A 13 -15.81 26.66 25.04
N SER A 14 -15.69 26.66 26.38
CA SER A 14 -16.30 25.62 27.20
C SER A 14 -16.50 26.08 28.62
N SER A 15 -17.50 26.86 28.89
CA SER A 15 -18.11 26.97 30.21
C SER A 15 -19.57 27.39 30.10
N HIS A 16 -20.44 26.62 30.83
CA HIS A 16 -21.87 26.78 31.09
C HIS A 16 -22.80 26.12 30.11
N SER A 17 -23.61 25.15 30.43
CA SER A 17 -24.41 24.81 31.63
C SER A 17 -24.94 23.38 31.58
N PRO A 18 -25.50 22.79 32.64
CA PRO A 18 -25.78 21.37 32.79
C PRO A 18 -27.14 20.96 32.16
N ILE A 19 -27.16 19.87 31.43
CA ILE A 19 -28.40 19.24 30.98
C ILE A 19 -28.46 17.78 31.45
N HIS A 20 -29.54 17.53 32.14
CA HIS A 20 -30.14 16.31 32.66
C HIS A 20 -29.74 14.96 32.01
N THR A 21 -29.32 14.05 32.87
CA THR A 21 -29.31 12.58 32.63
C THR A 21 -30.74 12.03 32.52
N PRO A 22 -31.06 11.24 31.49
CA PRO A 22 -32.23 10.37 31.55
C PRO A 22 -31.88 9.05 32.22
N LYS A 23 -32.73 8.66 33.16
CA LYS A 23 -32.71 7.40 33.90
C LYS A 23 -32.85 6.21 32.96
N LEU A 24 -31.96 5.24 33.08
CA LEU A 24 -32.15 3.87 32.55
C LEU A 24 -33.35 3.22 33.23
N THR A 25 -34.39 2.93 32.46
CA THR A 25 -35.47 2.01 32.84
C THR A 25 -35.04 0.59 32.53
N SER A 26 -35.02 -0.23 33.58
CA SER A 26 -34.78 -1.66 33.54
C SER A 26 -35.85 -2.41 32.73
N PHE A 27 -35.43 -3.10 31.67
CA PHE A 27 -36.24 -4.14 31.07
C PHE A 27 -36.02 -5.48 31.80
N LYS A 28 -37.10 -6.01 32.43
CA LYS A 28 -37.16 -7.38 32.95
C LYS A 28 -37.31 -8.36 31.78
N LEU A 29 -36.35 -9.26 31.63
CA LEU A 29 -36.49 -10.44 30.81
C LEU A 29 -37.18 -11.53 31.65
N ASN A 30 -38.27 -12.05 31.14
CA ASN A 30 -39.00 -13.22 31.73
C ASN A 30 -38.14 -14.47 31.62
N SER A 31 -37.93 -15.07 32.79
CA SER A 31 -37.35 -16.39 32.96
C SER A 31 -38.45 -17.47 32.82
N GLU A 32 -38.48 -18.13 31.70
CA GLU A 32 -39.11 -19.48 31.61
C GLU A 32 -38.34 -20.30 30.57
N PHE A 33 -37.78 -21.38 31.03
CA PHE A 33 -37.08 -22.54 30.44
C PHE A 33 -35.62 -22.70 30.92
N LEU A 34 -35.48 -23.04 32.21
CA LEU A 34 -34.30 -23.74 32.69
C LEU A 34 -34.73 -24.95 33.48
N ASN A 35 -34.39 -26.13 32.98
CA ASN A 35 -34.59 -27.41 33.63
C ASN A 35 -33.49 -27.61 34.69
N PRO A 36 -33.80 -27.78 35.98
CA PRO A 36 -32.80 -27.83 37.04
C PRO A 36 -32.38 -29.26 37.38
N ASN A 37 -31.63 -29.97 36.52
CA ASN A 37 -30.99 -31.22 36.90
C ASN A 37 -29.84 -31.59 35.95
N LEU A 38 -28.72 -30.95 36.13
CA LEU A 38 -27.42 -31.44 35.65
C LEU A 38 -26.32 -30.94 36.60
N GLN A 39 -26.01 -31.79 37.60
CA GLN A 39 -24.82 -31.60 38.40
C GLN A 39 -23.63 -32.22 37.68
N ILE A 40 -22.70 -31.40 37.22
CA ILE A 40 -21.38 -31.82 36.74
C ILE A 40 -20.45 -31.81 37.95
N LYS A 41 -20.01 -32.98 38.40
CA LYS A 41 -18.92 -33.12 39.38
C LYS A 41 -17.59 -33.21 38.63
N TRP A 42 -16.67 -32.32 38.93
CA TRP A 42 -15.26 -32.39 38.50
C TRP A 42 -14.50 -33.34 39.42
N PRO A 43 -13.64 -34.25 38.93
CA PRO A 43 -12.81 -35.10 39.81
C PRO A 43 -11.51 -34.38 40.15
N ASN A 44 -11.21 -34.27 41.43
CA ASN A 44 -9.95 -33.84 42.00
C ASN A 44 -8.79 -34.77 41.60
N ARG A 45 -7.69 -34.21 41.11
CA ARG A 45 -6.42 -34.90 40.94
C ARG A 45 -5.79 -35.18 42.33
N ARG A 46 -5.48 -36.43 42.64
CA ARG A 46 -4.38 -36.83 43.50
C ARG A 46 -3.61 -37.99 42.87
N ASN A 47 -2.28 -37.82 42.91
CA ASN A 47 -1.26 -38.77 42.48
C ASN A 47 -1.48 -40.18 42.99
N ASN A 48 -1.18 -41.23 42.19
CA ASN A 48 -0.15 -42.20 42.53
C ASN A 48 0.15 -43.19 41.40
N ASN A 49 1.37 -43.59 41.40
CA ASN A 49 2.06 -44.54 40.54
C ASN A 49 1.43 -45.96 40.47
N ASN A 50 1.73 -46.59 39.36
CA ASN A 50 1.95 -48.02 39.11
C ASN A 50 0.71 -48.96 38.95
N ASN A 51 0.89 -49.67 37.89
CA ASN A 51 0.50 -51.06 37.63
C ASN A 51 -0.73 -51.32 36.73
N ASN A 52 -0.38 -52.01 35.66
CA ASN A 52 -1.22 -52.86 34.83
C ASN A 52 -2.54 -53.30 35.49
N ALA A 53 -3.65 -52.90 34.91
CA ALA A 53 -4.91 -53.53 35.17
C ALA A 53 -5.61 -53.90 33.87
N LEU A 54 -5.72 -55.18 33.64
CA LEU A 54 -6.58 -55.81 32.67
C LEU A 54 -8.03 -55.34 32.88
N LEU A 55 -8.63 -54.79 31.86
CA LEU A 55 -10.08 -54.54 31.85
C LEU A 55 -10.77 -55.75 31.28
N VAL A 56 -11.39 -56.57 32.15
CA VAL A 56 -12.32 -57.61 31.75
C VAL A 56 -13.72 -57.04 31.75
N VAL A 57 -14.30 -56.92 30.57
CA VAL A 57 -15.71 -56.56 30.41
C VAL A 57 -16.54 -57.81 30.42
N ASN A 58 -17.23 -58.11 31.52
CA ASN A 58 -18.26 -59.15 31.59
C ASN A 58 -19.58 -58.55 31.05
N ALA A 59 -20.01 -59.03 29.91
CA ALA A 59 -21.38 -58.84 29.44
C ALA A 59 -22.20 -60.07 29.88
N SER A 60 -23.08 -59.92 30.85
CA SER A 60 -24.12 -60.91 31.20
C SER A 60 -25.31 -60.67 30.26
N ASN A 61 -25.57 -61.63 29.39
CA ASN A 61 -26.90 -61.81 28.81
C ASN A 61 -27.39 -63.15 29.12
N GLY A 62 -28.52 -63.20 29.87
CA GLY A 62 -29.20 -64.40 30.19
C GLY A 62 -30.07 -64.93 29.04
N GLY A 63 -30.10 -66.23 28.95
CA GLY A 63 -31.16 -66.99 28.26
C GLY A 63 -30.75 -68.07 27.30
N GLY A 64 -30.59 -69.27 27.72
CA GLY A 64 -31.11 -70.55 27.19
C GLY A 64 -30.42 -71.12 25.94
N GLY A 65 -29.81 -72.33 26.19
CA GLY A 65 -29.87 -73.44 25.25
C GLY A 65 -28.65 -73.84 24.49
N GLY A 66 -27.89 -74.75 24.97
CA GLY A 66 -27.28 -75.97 24.30
C GLY A 66 -26.35 -75.75 23.10
N GLY A 67 -25.11 -76.30 23.28
CA GLY A 67 -24.29 -76.72 22.16
C GLY A 67 -22.82 -76.38 22.29
N GLU A 68 -22.02 -77.39 22.76
CA GLU A 68 -20.54 -77.36 22.73
C GLU A 68 -20.03 -77.13 21.27
N LEU A 69 -19.09 -76.27 21.13
CA LEU A 69 -18.09 -76.35 20.09
C LEU A 69 -16.85 -75.47 20.49
N ASP A 70 -15.80 -76.21 20.87
CA ASP A 70 -14.46 -75.70 21.07
C ASP A 70 -13.93 -75.09 19.79
N THR A 71 -13.65 -73.82 19.81
CA THR A 71 -12.77 -73.15 18.83
C THR A 71 -11.67 -72.45 19.56
N ALA A 72 -10.48 -73.02 19.51
CA ALA A 72 -9.23 -72.43 19.95
C ALA A 72 -8.94 -71.18 19.06
N VAL A 73 -9.03 -70.02 19.73
CA VAL A 73 -8.56 -68.75 19.11
C VAL A 73 -7.04 -68.72 19.18
N VAL A 74 -6.38 -68.93 18.06
CA VAL A 74 -4.94 -68.69 17.92
C VAL A 74 -4.72 -67.16 17.97
N VAL A 75 -4.18 -66.67 19.07
CA VAL A 75 -3.70 -65.27 19.18
C VAL A 75 -2.37 -65.23 18.45
N GLU A 76 -2.37 -64.76 17.20
CA GLU A 76 -1.14 -64.31 16.52
C GLU A 76 -0.52 -63.18 17.35
N LYS A 77 0.69 -63.48 17.88
CA LYS A 77 1.53 -62.43 18.45
C LYS A 77 1.90 -61.45 17.31
N GLU A 78 1.32 -60.24 17.33
CA GLU A 78 1.79 -59.15 16.48
C GLU A 78 3.33 -59.00 16.70
N LYS A 79 4.08 -59.10 15.63
CA LYS A 79 5.49 -58.75 15.61
C LYS A 79 5.61 -57.29 16.07
N PRO A 80 6.59 -56.93 16.90
CA PRO A 80 6.81 -55.53 17.26
C PRO A 80 6.94 -54.74 15.95
N LYS A 81 6.04 -53.75 15.77
CA LYS A 81 6.17 -52.75 14.71
C LYS A 81 7.51 -52.09 14.93
N VAL A 82 8.47 -52.35 14.06
CA VAL A 82 9.70 -51.59 13.96
C VAL A 82 9.24 -50.15 13.67
N SER A 83 9.46 -49.24 14.60
CA SER A 83 9.24 -47.82 14.34
C SER A 83 10.02 -47.47 13.07
N PRO A 84 9.39 -46.83 12.06
CA PRO A 84 10.14 -46.38 10.91
C PRO A 84 11.29 -45.51 11.42
N LEU A 85 12.49 -45.67 10.85
CA LEU A 85 13.65 -44.85 11.15
C LEU A 85 13.21 -43.39 11.05
N PRO A 86 13.60 -42.51 12.01
CA PRO A 86 13.25 -41.13 11.94
C PRO A 86 13.70 -40.56 10.58
N ARG A 87 12.77 -39.88 9.91
CA ARG A 87 13.01 -39.31 8.56
C ARG A 87 14.18 -38.34 8.53
N PHE A 88 14.44 -37.66 9.68
CA PHE A 88 15.47 -36.65 9.84
C PHE A 88 16.43 -37.03 10.99
N GLN A 89 17.73 -36.72 10.79
CA GLN A 89 18.69 -36.72 11.90
C GLN A 89 18.69 -35.35 12.53
N VAL A 90 18.31 -35.24 13.81
CA VAL A 90 18.27 -34.00 14.58
C VAL A 90 19.66 -33.71 15.16
N LEU A 91 20.21 -32.51 14.90
CA LEU A 91 21.49 -32.02 15.42
C LEU A 91 21.27 -30.64 16.06
N GLN A 92 22.23 -30.16 16.85
CA GLN A 92 22.13 -28.91 17.61
C GLN A 92 21.77 -27.69 16.76
N GLY A 93 22.35 -27.52 15.60
CA GLY A 93 22.15 -26.34 14.73
C GLY A 93 22.94 -25.11 15.17
N SER A 94 22.66 -23.98 14.50
CA SER A 94 23.28 -22.68 14.72
C SER A 94 22.20 -21.60 14.98
N PRO A 95 22.43 -20.65 15.93
CA PRO A 95 21.49 -19.58 16.22
C PRO A 95 21.40 -18.50 15.13
N ALA A 96 22.22 -18.59 14.10
CA ALA A 96 22.25 -17.67 12.96
C ALA A 96 22.64 -18.40 11.67
N PRO A 97 22.16 -17.87 10.51
CA PRO A 97 21.16 -16.80 10.33
C PRO A 97 19.76 -17.25 10.76
N PHE A 98 18.84 -16.28 10.99
CA PHE A 98 17.45 -16.57 11.27
C PHE A 98 16.72 -17.14 10.04
N GLY A 99 15.61 -17.83 10.31
CA GLY A 99 14.82 -18.54 9.29
C GLY A 99 15.37 -19.94 8.99
N ALA A 100 14.89 -20.52 7.89
CA ALA A 100 15.38 -21.79 7.35
C ALA A 100 16.52 -21.53 6.36
N THR A 101 17.69 -22.11 6.63
CA THR A 101 18.88 -21.96 5.79
C THR A 101 19.32 -23.33 5.27
N ALA A 102 19.20 -23.52 3.94
CA ALA A 102 19.65 -24.75 3.28
C ALA A 102 21.17 -24.89 3.35
N LYS A 103 21.65 -26.07 3.65
CA LYS A 103 23.04 -26.48 3.65
C LYS A 103 23.18 -27.76 2.83
N LYS A 104 24.39 -28.16 2.49
CA LYS A 104 24.69 -29.31 1.62
C LYS A 104 23.95 -30.61 2.02
N ASP A 105 23.79 -30.89 3.32
CA ASP A 105 23.25 -32.14 3.85
C ASP A 105 21.93 -31.99 4.62
N GLY A 106 21.32 -30.79 4.65
CA GLY A 106 20.13 -30.53 5.44
C GLY A 106 19.82 -29.05 5.60
N VAL A 107 19.01 -28.70 6.57
CA VAL A 107 18.54 -27.34 6.81
C VAL A 107 18.77 -26.92 8.25
N ASN A 108 19.31 -25.73 8.45
CA ASN A 108 19.36 -25.06 9.74
C ASN A 108 18.15 -24.17 9.93
N PHE A 109 17.47 -24.34 11.05
CA PHE A 109 16.34 -23.52 11.46
C PHE A 109 16.72 -22.72 12.69
N ALA A 110 16.45 -21.42 12.69
CA ALA A 110 16.70 -20.53 13.82
C ALA A 110 15.61 -19.49 13.94
N ILE A 111 15.04 -19.31 15.14
CA ILE A 111 13.96 -18.38 15.40
C ILE A 111 14.13 -17.73 16.78
N TYR A 112 13.90 -16.41 16.86
CA TYR A 112 13.90 -15.67 18.11
C TYR A 112 12.59 -15.90 18.87
N SER A 113 12.68 -16.26 20.15
CA SER A 113 11.59 -16.13 21.12
C SER A 113 12.19 -16.14 22.53
N ARG A 114 12.10 -14.99 23.19
CA ARG A 114 12.65 -14.79 24.55
C ARG A 114 11.81 -15.42 25.61
N ASN A 115 10.49 -15.11 25.58
CA ASN A 115 9.56 -15.37 26.68
C ASN A 115 8.88 -16.74 26.58
N SER A 116 9.11 -17.51 25.50
CA SER A 116 8.52 -18.84 25.33
C SER A 116 9.16 -19.85 26.30
N ALA A 117 8.33 -20.73 26.88
CA ALA A 117 8.74 -21.83 27.74
C ALA A 117 9.29 -23.03 26.93
N SER A 118 8.72 -23.28 25.74
CA SER A 118 9.23 -24.33 24.84
C SER A 118 8.92 -23.97 23.37
N ALA A 119 9.71 -24.53 22.46
CA ALA A 119 9.51 -24.44 21.02
C ALA A 119 9.46 -25.82 20.38
N THR A 120 8.67 -25.98 19.33
CA THR A 120 8.58 -27.19 18.52
C THR A 120 8.60 -26.78 17.05
N LEU A 121 9.54 -27.32 16.29
CA LEU A 121 9.54 -27.19 14.83
C LEU A 121 8.53 -28.20 14.26
N CYS A 122 7.62 -27.71 13.43
CA CYS A 122 6.60 -28.48 12.76
C CYS A 122 6.93 -28.60 11.28
N LEU A 123 6.99 -29.83 10.77
CA LEU A 123 7.17 -30.09 9.36
C LEU A 123 5.88 -30.69 8.79
N MET A 124 5.52 -30.26 7.58
CA MET A 124 4.27 -30.68 6.93
C MET A 124 4.45 -30.78 5.43
N SER A 125 3.65 -31.62 4.77
CA SER A 125 3.52 -31.63 3.31
C SER A 125 2.51 -30.58 2.85
N SER A 126 2.48 -30.27 1.56
CA SER A 126 1.47 -29.36 1.00
C SER A 126 0.04 -29.90 1.21
N SER A 127 -0.17 -31.23 1.19
CA SER A 127 -1.47 -31.84 1.46
C SER A 127 -1.88 -31.73 2.94
N ASP A 128 -0.93 -31.76 3.86
CA ASP A 128 -1.22 -31.63 5.29
C ASP A 128 -1.53 -30.19 5.68
N LEU A 129 -0.95 -29.20 4.94
CA LEU A 129 -1.21 -27.78 5.17
C LEU A 129 -2.71 -27.45 5.07
N ALA A 130 -3.37 -27.95 4.02
CA ALA A 130 -4.81 -27.76 3.81
C ALA A 130 -5.68 -28.33 4.93
N GLU A 131 -5.24 -29.44 5.53
CA GLU A 131 -5.93 -30.12 6.63
C GLU A 131 -5.46 -29.65 8.02
N LYS A 132 -4.62 -28.63 8.10
CA LYS A 132 -4.00 -28.12 9.35
C LYS A 132 -3.31 -29.22 10.18
N ARG A 133 -2.76 -30.23 9.49
CA ARG A 133 -2.05 -31.36 10.11
C ARG A 133 -0.55 -31.14 10.07
N VAL A 134 0.16 -31.77 10.98
CA VAL A 134 1.63 -31.78 11.05
C VAL A 134 2.13 -33.19 10.76
N THR A 135 3.01 -33.32 9.76
CA THR A 135 3.63 -34.60 9.41
C THR A 135 4.60 -35.06 10.51
N GLU A 136 5.45 -34.17 10.99
CA GLU A 136 6.46 -34.45 12.01
C GLU A 136 6.61 -33.24 12.95
N GLN A 137 6.70 -33.50 14.25
CA GLN A 137 6.94 -32.51 15.29
C GLN A 137 8.30 -32.78 15.94
N ILE A 138 9.15 -31.79 15.97
CA ILE A 138 10.51 -31.87 16.53
C ILE A 138 10.59 -30.92 17.71
N PRO A 139 10.39 -31.42 18.95
CA PRO A 139 10.58 -30.61 20.14
C PRO A 139 12.01 -30.14 20.27
N LEU A 140 12.21 -28.85 20.58
CA LEU A 140 13.52 -28.25 20.78
C LEU A 140 13.88 -28.26 22.28
N ASP A 141 15.05 -28.82 22.61
CA ASP A 141 15.55 -28.87 23.97
C ASP A 141 16.22 -27.54 24.36
N GLN A 142 15.86 -26.99 25.51
CA GLN A 142 16.40 -25.72 25.99
C GLN A 142 17.92 -25.71 26.20
N LEU A 143 18.51 -26.87 26.52
CA LEU A 143 19.94 -26.96 26.81
C LEU A 143 20.79 -27.08 25.55
N THR A 144 20.24 -27.73 24.50
CA THR A 144 21.00 -28.03 23.27
C THR A 144 20.54 -27.22 22.08
N ASN A 145 19.28 -26.78 22.06
CA ASN A 145 18.67 -26.11 20.92
C ASN A 145 18.29 -24.63 21.20
N LYS A 146 18.79 -24.05 22.29
CA LYS A 146 18.60 -22.61 22.58
C LYS A 146 19.97 -21.98 22.93
N THR A 147 20.22 -20.82 22.32
CA THR A 147 21.39 -19.98 22.60
C THR A 147 20.91 -18.55 22.82
N GLY A 148 21.04 -18.05 24.07
CA GLY A 148 20.39 -16.80 24.44
C GLY A 148 18.89 -16.91 24.27
N ASP A 149 18.29 -16.00 23.50
CA ASP A 149 16.85 -15.98 23.22
C ASP A 149 16.48 -16.66 21.88
N VAL A 150 17.43 -17.35 21.23
CA VAL A 150 17.25 -17.95 19.91
C VAL A 150 17.13 -19.46 20.01
N TRP A 151 16.03 -20.01 19.53
CA TRP A 151 15.81 -21.43 19.34
C TRP A 151 16.39 -21.87 17.99
N HIS A 152 17.10 -22.99 17.93
CA HIS A 152 17.74 -23.46 16.69
C HIS A 152 17.90 -24.97 16.66
N VAL A 153 17.88 -25.53 15.45
CA VAL A 153 18.09 -26.95 15.18
C VAL A 153 18.63 -27.14 13.77
N PHE A 154 19.52 -28.10 13.58
CA PHE A 154 19.90 -28.56 12.26
C PHE A 154 19.29 -29.93 12.01
N LEU A 155 18.55 -30.06 10.92
CA LEU A 155 17.98 -31.31 10.47
C LEU A 155 18.71 -31.77 9.21
N LYS A 156 19.27 -33.00 9.29
CA LYS A 156 19.88 -33.65 8.14
C LYS A 156 18.84 -34.55 7.50
N GLY A 157 18.59 -34.40 6.19
CA GLY A 157 17.60 -35.17 5.45
C GLY A 157 17.19 -34.50 4.16
N ASP A 158 16.17 -35.06 3.50
CA ASP A 158 15.56 -34.52 2.29
C ASP A 158 14.30 -33.68 2.63
N PHE A 159 14.27 -32.47 2.12
CA PHE A 159 13.22 -31.48 2.37
C PHE A 159 12.49 -31.05 1.10
N THR A 160 12.65 -31.75 -0.01
CA THR A 160 12.19 -31.33 -1.36
C THR A 160 10.74 -30.85 -1.38
N ASP A 161 9.83 -31.53 -0.65
CA ASP A 161 8.40 -31.18 -0.61
C ASP A 161 7.92 -30.78 0.79
N MET A 162 8.84 -30.31 1.63
CA MET A 162 8.50 -30.00 3.01
C MET A 162 8.26 -28.50 3.21
N LEU A 163 7.23 -28.22 4.00
CA LEU A 163 6.90 -26.92 4.55
C LEU A 163 7.18 -26.94 6.05
N TYR A 164 7.37 -25.77 6.64
CA TYR A 164 7.63 -25.67 8.07
C TYR A 164 6.90 -24.52 8.74
N GLY A 165 6.73 -24.66 10.05
CA GLY A 165 6.24 -23.65 10.97
C GLY A 165 6.64 -24.00 12.39
N TYR A 166 6.20 -23.21 13.35
CA TYR A 166 6.58 -23.42 14.76
C TYR A 166 5.35 -23.48 15.66
N LYS A 167 5.50 -24.16 16.78
CA LYS A 167 4.62 -24.06 17.93
C LYS A 167 5.41 -23.62 19.14
N PHE A 168 4.87 -22.66 19.85
CA PHE A 168 5.45 -22.21 21.11
C PHE A 168 4.48 -22.49 22.26
N SER A 169 5.03 -22.86 23.42
CA SER A 169 4.27 -22.89 24.67
C SER A 169 4.82 -21.84 25.63
N GLY A 170 3.95 -21.35 26.48
CA GLY A 170 4.26 -20.31 27.44
C GLY A 170 3.00 -19.88 28.15
N GLU A 171 3.02 -18.74 28.77
CA GLU A 171 1.87 -18.17 29.43
C GLU A 171 0.93 -17.54 28.39
N PHE A 172 -0.37 -17.77 28.51
CA PHE A 172 -1.38 -17.04 27.76
C PHE A 172 -2.01 -16.02 28.70
N CYS A 173 -1.47 -14.82 28.72
CA CYS A 173 -1.90 -13.73 29.58
C CYS A 173 -1.87 -12.40 28.79
N PRO A 174 -2.94 -12.08 28.03
CA PRO A 174 -3.01 -10.87 27.24
C PRO A 174 -2.76 -9.58 28.03
N GLU A 175 -3.18 -9.53 29.29
CA GLU A 175 -2.96 -8.39 30.20
C GLU A 175 -1.47 -8.13 30.49
N GLU A 176 -0.62 -9.14 30.33
CA GLU A 176 0.84 -9.05 30.45
C GLU A 176 1.53 -9.06 29.07
N GLY A 177 0.75 -9.03 27.98
CA GLY A 177 1.25 -9.01 26.61
C GLY A 177 1.70 -10.37 26.07
N HIS A 178 1.27 -11.49 26.68
CA HIS A 178 1.66 -12.85 26.29
C HIS A 178 0.51 -13.62 25.60
N TYR A 179 0.79 -14.16 24.40
CA TYR A 179 -0.20 -14.85 23.55
C TYR A 179 0.28 -16.25 23.11
N TYR A 180 0.99 -16.99 23.99
CA TYR A 180 1.49 -18.33 23.63
C TYR A 180 0.35 -19.35 23.58
N ASP A 181 0.06 -19.85 22.39
CA ASP A 181 -0.94 -20.92 22.16
C ASP A 181 -0.30 -22.07 21.36
N SER A 182 0.04 -23.15 22.06
CA SER A 182 0.66 -24.34 21.45
C SER A 182 -0.26 -25.12 20.50
N SER A 183 -1.55 -24.76 20.37
CA SER A 183 -2.44 -25.33 19.38
C SER A 183 -2.20 -24.74 17.99
N GLN A 184 -1.71 -23.50 17.92
CA GLN A 184 -1.46 -22.79 16.67
C GLN A 184 -0.10 -23.19 16.05
N ILE A 185 -0.07 -23.32 14.73
CA ILE A 185 1.16 -23.44 13.94
C ILE A 185 1.47 -22.05 13.39
N LEU A 186 2.59 -21.49 13.82
CA LEU A 186 3.00 -20.12 13.48
C LEU A 186 3.91 -20.10 12.26
N LEU A 187 3.71 -19.11 11.39
CA LEU A 187 4.62 -18.81 10.31
C LEU A 187 5.92 -18.20 10.87
N ASP A 188 7.05 -18.65 10.36
CA ASP A 188 8.34 -18.05 10.69
C ASP A 188 8.42 -16.60 10.16
N PRO A 189 8.70 -15.58 11.01
CA PRO A 189 8.90 -14.21 10.56
C PRO A 189 9.95 -14.04 9.46
N TYR A 190 10.97 -14.92 9.40
CA TYR A 190 12.05 -14.91 8.43
C TYR A 190 11.83 -15.88 7.25
N ALA A 191 10.62 -16.41 7.05
CA ALA A 191 10.34 -17.28 5.91
C ALA A 191 10.49 -16.50 4.60
N LYS A 192 11.35 -16.95 3.70
CA LYS A 192 11.62 -16.30 2.41
C LYS A 192 10.60 -16.67 1.32
N ALA A 193 9.93 -17.79 1.48
CA ALA A 193 8.83 -18.24 0.64
C ALA A 193 7.70 -18.72 1.52
N VAL A 194 6.49 -18.28 1.24
CA VAL A 194 5.29 -18.65 1.99
C VAL A 194 4.36 -19.45 1.07
N VAL A 195 3.83 -20.55 1.60
CA VAL A 195 2.78 -21.34 0.96
C VAL A 195 1.50 -21.16 1.76
N SER A 196 0.43 -20.86 1.07
CA SER A 196 -0.88 -20.61 1.61
C SER A 196 -1.92 -21.39 0.80
N ARG A 197 -3.17 -20.94 0.77
CA ARG A 197 -4.19 -21.44 -0.16
C ARG A 197 -3.89 -21.02 -1.62
N GLY A 198 -4.71 -21.53 -2.55
CA GLY A 198 -4.57 -21.37 -3.98
C GLY A 198 -4.74 -19.97 -4.56
N GLU A 199 -5.70 -19.76 -5.47
CA GLU A 199 -5.84 -18.52 -6.24
C GLU A 199 -6.25 -17.32 -5.39
N PHE A 200 -5.85 -16.11 -5.83
CA PHE A 200 -6.19 -14.84 -5.20
C PHE A 200 -7.72 -14.64 -5.12
N GLY A 201 -8.21 -14.33 -3.92
CA GLY A 201 -9.61 -14.02 -3.66
C GLY A 201 -10.55 -15.23 -3.63
N VAL A 202 -10.02 -16.46 -3.66
CA VAL A 202 -10.81 -17.70 -3.60
C VAL A 202 -10.78 -18.27 -2.19
N LEU A 203 -11.96 -18.45 -1.57
CA LEU A 203 -12.08 -19.11 -0.26
C LEU A 203 -11.65 -20.58 -0.36
N GLY A 204 -11.05 -21.07 0.73
CA GLY A 204 -10.75 -22.50 0.90
C GLY A 204 -12.01 -23.35 1.04
N ALA A 205 -11.84 -24.67 1.12
CA ALA A 205 -12.95 -25.64 1.19
C ALA A 205 -13.90 -25.45 2.38
N ASP A 206 -13.41 -24.84 3.46
CA ASP A 206 -14.16 -24.63 4.72
C ASP A 206 -14.69 -23.19 4.87
N ASP A 207 -14.70 -22.40 3.78
CA ASP A 207 -15.01 -20.96 3.80
C ASP A 207 -14.12 -20.16 4.78
N ASP A 208 -12.91 -20.67 5.06
CA ASP A 208 -11.98 -20.08 6.03
C ASP A 208 -11.23 -18.90 5.39
N CYS A 209 -11.42 -17.69 5.95
CA CYS A 209 -10.70 -16.49 5.55
C CYS A 209 -9.23 -16.49 6.05
N TRP A 210 -8.91 -17.26 7.07
CA TRP A 210 -7.58 -17.33 7.68
C TRP A 210 -7.00 -18.76 7.53
N SER A 211 -6.68 -19.14 6.30
CA SER A 211 -6.07 -20.43 6.03
C SER A 211 -4.68 -20.53 6.66
N GLN A 212 -4.30 -21.77 7.04
CA GLN A 212 -2.95 -22.03 7.55
C GLN A 212 -1.89 -21.64 6.50
N MET A 213 -0.86 -20.93 6.94
CA MET A 213 0.32 -20.59 6.16
C MET A 213 1.54 -21.31 6.70
N ALA A 214 2.49 -21.61 5.86
CA ALA A 214 3.76 -22.24 6.23
C ALA A 214 4.91 -21.74 5.38
N GLY A 215 6.12 -21.73 5.95
CA GLY A 215 7.34 -21.42 5.23
C GLY A 215 7.72 -22.57 4.28
N LYS A 216 8.13 -22.25 3.07
CA LYS A 216 8.80 -23.20 2.17
C LYS A 216 10.30 -23.10 2.39
N ILE A 217 10.95 -24.26 2.47
CA ILE A 217 12.39 -24.32 2.64
C ILE A 217 13.04 -23.94 1.31
N PRO A 218 13.91 -22.90 1.27
CA PRO A 218 14.53 -22.43 0.03
C PRO A 218 15.42 -23.53 -0.55
N THR A 219 15.39 -23.67 -1.88
CA THR A 219 16.34 -24.49 -2.62
C THR A 219 17.67 -23.75 -2.78
N ILE A 220 18.72 -24.48 -3.13
CA ILE A 220 20.05 -23.89 -3.38
C ILE A 220 20.17 -23.35 -4.82
N ASP A 221 19.12 -23.47 -5.62
CA ASP A 221 19.13 -23.05 -7.01
C ASP A 221 19.25 -21.53 -7.12
N GLU A 222 20.26 -21.08 -7.87
CA GLU A 222 20.52 -19.66 -8.11
C GLU A 222 19.68 -19.15 -9.28
N PHE A 223 19.01 -18.02 -9.11
CA PHE A 223 18.33 -17.32 -10.19
C PHE A 223 19.36 -16.69 -11.13
N ASP A 224 19.20 -16.89 -12.46
CA ASP A 224 20.08 -16.27 -13.45
C ASP A 224 19.71 -14.81 -13.70
N TRP A 225 20.47 -13.92 -13.11
CA TRP A 225 20.33 -12.48 -13.26
C TRP A 225 20.86 -11.95 -14.61
N GLU A 226 21.54 -12.79 -15.43
CA GLU A 226 22.08 -12.39 -16.74
C GLU A 226 23.02 -11.17 -16.64
N GLY A 227 23.66 -10.98 -15.49
CA GLY A 227 24.57 -9.85 -15.25
C GLY A 227 23.88 -8.54 -14.90
N ASP A 228 22.63 -8.60 -14.39
CA ASP A 228 21.89 -7.46 -13.89
C ASP A 228 22.67 -6.66 -12.85
N LEU A 229 22.62 -5.32 -12.95
CA LEU A 229 23.23 -4.37 -12.03
C LEU A 229 22.25 -3.25 -11.71
N PRO A 230 22.30 -2.67 -10.49
CA PRO A 230 21.50 -1.52 -10.14
C PRO A 230 21.70 -0.37 -11.13
N LEU A 231 20.60 0.24 -11.58
CA LEU A 231 20.64 1.36 -12.52
C LEU A 231 21.21 2.63 -11.88
N ALA A 232 20.95 2.83 -10.59
CA ALA A 232 21.47 3.91 -9.75
C ALA A 232 21.28 5.31 -10.38
N PHE A 233 20.09 5.57 -10.95
CA PHE A 233 19.77 6.88 -11.49
C PHE A 233 19.87 7.96 -10.41
N PRO A 234 20.37 9.17 -10.74
CA PRO A 234 20.24 10.31 -9.85
C PRO A 234 18.77 10.54 -9.51
N GLN A 235 18.45 10.75 -8.25
CA GLN A 235 17.04 10.87 -7.82
C GLN A 235 16.31 12.03 -8.51
N ARG A 236 17.00 13.13 -8.83
CA ARG A 236 16.45 14.27 -9.58
C ARG A 236 15.91 13.92 -10.97
N ASP A 237 16.44 12.83 -11.57
CA ASP A 237 16.11 12.42 -12.95
C ASP A 237 14.94 11.41 -12.97
N LEU A 238 14.42 11.02 -11.80
CA LEU A 238 13.32 10.07 -11.71
C LEU A 238 11.97 10.70 -12.08
N VAL A 239 11.16 9.90 -12.76
CA VAL A 239 9.72 10.04 -12.88
C VAL A 239 9.13 8.73 -12.33
N ILE A 240 8.52 8.83 -11.15
CA ILE A 240 8.00 7.67 -10.43
C ILE A 240 6.57 7.36 -10.90
N TYR A 241 6.23 6.09 -11.00
CA TYR A 241 4.89 5.60 -11.30
C TYR A 241 4.44 4.64 -10.19
N GLU A 242 3.53 5.11 -9.32
CA GLU A 242 2.93 4.30 -8.27
C GLU A 242 1.92 3.34 -8.88
N MET A 243 2.08 2.03 -8.63
CA MET A 243 1.24 1.01 -9.27
C MET A 243 0.99 -0.22 -8.40
N HIS A 244 -0.12 -0.88 -8.68
CA HIS A 244 -0.50 -2.14 -8.06
C HIS A 244 -0.22 -3.32 -9.00
N VAL A 245 0.59 -4.30 -8.56
CA VAL A 245 0.98 -5.47 -9.38
C VAL A 245 -0.24 -6.14 -10.03
N ARG A 246 -1.24 -6.50 -9.22
CA ARG A 246 -2.44 -7.17 -9.73
C ARG A 246 -3.30 -6.24 -10.59
N GLY A 247 -3.54 -5.02 -10.14
CA GLY A 247 -4.44 -4.07 -10.82
C GLY A 247 -3.97 -3.68 -12.21
N PHE A 248 -2.66 -3.64 -12.43
CA PHE A 248 -2.07 -3.17 -13.68
C PHE A 248 -2.47 -4.02 -14.89
N THR A 249 -2.63 -5.35 -14.71
CA THR A 249 -2.93 -6.23 -15.83
C THR A 249 -4.16 -7.13 -15.64
N ARG A 250 -4.87 -7.03 -14.51
CA ARG A 250 -5.99 -7.94 -14.21
C ARG A 250 -7.20 -7.75 -15.12
N HIS A 251 -7.42 -6.53 -15.63
CA HIS A 251 -8.52 -6.25 -16.55
C HIS A 251 -8.36 -7.05 -17.87
N GLU A 252 -9.46 -7.57 -18.39
CA GLU A 252 -9.47 -8.40 -19.61
C GLU A 252 -8.87 -7.70 -20.84
N SER A 253 -9.00 -6.35 -20.91
CA SER A 253 -8.40 -5.56 -21.99
C SER A 253 -6.87 -5.54 -21.97
N SER A 254 -6.22 -6.05 -20.90
CA SER A 254 -4.76 -6.18 -20.85
C SER A 254 -4.21 -7.15 -21.87
N GLN A 255 -4.95 -8.21 -22.18
CA GLN A 255 -4.58 -9.27 -23.14
C GLN A 255 -3.20 -9.88 -22.87
N THR A 256 -2.75 -9.92 -21.61
CA THR A 256 -1.50 -10.58 -21.20
C THR A 256 -1.73 -12.08 -21.01
N GLY A 257 -0.66 -12.88 -21.11
CA GLY A 257 -0.72 -14.32 -20.85
C GLY A 257 -0.96 -14.68 -19.39
N SER A 258 -0.59 -13.78 -18.46
CA SER A 258 -0.67 -13.97 -17.02
C SER A 258 -1.25 -12.74 -16.32
N PRO A 259 -2.56 -12.47 -16.47
CA PRO A 259 -3.17 -11.25 -15.98
C PRO A 259 -3.19 -11.17 -14.43
N GLY A 260 -2.77 -10.04 -13.88
CA GLY A 260 -2.75 -9.76 -12.45
C GLY A 260 -1.58 -10.42 -11.70
N THR A 261 -0.48 -10.73 -12.39
CA THR A 261 0.71 -11.37 -11.84
C THR A 261 1.98 -10.57 -12.13
N TYR A 262 3.11 -10.94 -11.51
CA TYR A 262 4.42 -10.36 -11.80
C TYR A 262 4.79 -10.44 -13.28
N LEU A 263 4.56 -11.60 -13.91
CA LEU A 263 4.81 -11.78 -15.36
C LEU A 263 3.87 -10.95 -16.22
N GLY A 264 2.63 -10.75 -15.78
CA GLY A 264 1.71 -9.84 -16.45
C GLY A 264 2.22 -8.40 -16.48
N VAL A 265 2.86 -7.94 -15.40
CA VAL A 265 3.52 -6.62 -15.37
C VAL A 265 4.68 -6.56 -16.36
N VAL A 266 5.51 -7.63 -16.45
CA VAL A 266 6.61 -7.72 -17.42
C VAL A 266 6.12 -7.49 -18.84
N ASP A 267 4.98 -8.08 -19.23
CA ASP A 267 4.38 -7.94 -20.56
C ASP A 267 4.01 -6.48 -20.91
N LYS A 268 3.87 -5.61 -19.91
CA LYS A 268 3.39 -4.22 -20.06
C LYS A 268 4.42 -3.13 -19.69
N LEU A 269 5.65 -3.47 -19.35
CA LEU A 269 6.69 -2.50 -19.01
C LEU A 269 6.97 -1.48 -20.13
N ASP A 270 6.78 -1.87 -21.38
CA ASP A 270 7.02 -0.96 -22.52
C ASP A 270 6.04 0.23 -22.55
N HIS A 271 4.83 0.09 -21.97
CA HIS A 271 3.91 1.22 -21.77
C HIS A 271 4.50 2.29 -20.84
N LEU A 272 5.14 1.87 -19.75
CA LEU A 272 5.77 2.78 -18.80
C LEU A 272 6.92 3.55 -19.45
N LYS A 273 7.72 2.86 -20.26
CA LYS A 273 8.77 3.47 -21.05
C LYS A 273 8.22 4.46 -22.09
N GLU A 274 7.11 4.11 -22.78
CA GLU A 274 6.41 5.02 -23.70
C GLU A 274 5.96 6.29 -22.99
N LEU A 275 5.42 6.19 -21.78
CA LEU A 275 4.98 7.33 -20.96
C LEU A 275 6.16 8.20 -20.51
N GLY A 276 7.39 7.67 -20.51
CA GLY A 276 8.60 8.35 -20.01
C GLY A 276 8.88 8.05 -18.53
N VAL A 277 8.27 7.02 -17.97
CA VAL A 277 8.56 6.52 -16.60
C VAL A 277 9.88 5.78 -16.59
N ASN A 278 10.72 6.08 -15.61
CA ASN A 278 12.00 5.40 -15.38
C ASN A 278 12.14 4.85 -13.95
N CYS A 279 11.08 4.90 -13.15
CA CYS A 279 11.01 4.33 -11.82
C CYS A 279 9.56 3.91 -11.51
N ILE A 280 9.35 2.67 -11.06
CA ILE A 280 8.06 2.23 -10.56
C ILE A 280 8.09 2.08 -9.05
N GLU A 281 7.02 2.48 -8.38
CA GLU A 281 6.78 2.27 -6.96
C GLU A 281 5.63 1.25 -6.82
N LEU A 282 6.00 0.03 -6.44
CA LEU A 282 5.04 -1.06 -6.28
C LEU A 282 4.32 -0.93 -4.94
N MET A 283 3.01 -0.75 -4.96
CA MET A 283 2.16 -0.93 -3.77
C MET A 283 2.49 -2.27 -3.10
N PRO A 284 2.14 -2.49 -1.80
CA PRO A 284 2.65 -3.62 -1.05
C PRO A 284 2.56 -4.95 -1.78
N CYS A 285 3.70 -5.59 -1.94
CA CYS A 285 3.85 -6.91 -2.56
C CYS A 285 4.58 -7.91 -1.64
N HIS A 286 4.72 -7.61 -0.35
CA HIS A 286 4.97 -8.61 0.68
C HIS A 286 3.79 -9.56 0.84
N GLU A 287 4.00 -10.74 1.46
CA GLU A 287 2.90 -11.67 1.71
C GLU A 287 1.85 -11.06 2.65
N PHE A 288 0.59 -11.05 2.22
CA PHE A 288 -0.57 -10.58 2.99
C PHE A 288 -1.78 -11.50 2.78
N ASN A 289 -2.84 -11.34 3.57
CA ASN A 289 -4.08 -12.09 3.40
C ASN A 289 -5.14 -11.25 2.68
N GLU A 290 -5.39 -11.55 1.44
CA GLU A 290 -6.39 -10.84 0.64
C GLU A 290 -7.84 -11.09 1.10
N LEU A 291 -8.09 -12.14 1.88
CA LEU A 291 -9.42 -12.45 2.42
C LEU A 291 -9.66 -11.84 3.82
N GLU A 292 -8.77 -11.03 4.35
CA GLU A 292 -8.89 -10.40 5.66
C GLU A 292 -10.22 -9.67 5.87
N TYR A 293 -10.69 -8.95 4.85
CA TYR A 293 -11.96 -8.21 4.87
C TYR A 293 -13.09 -8.93 4.14
N PHE A 294 -12.93 -10.24 3.90
CA PHE A 294 -13.88 -10.97 3.08
C PHE A 294 -15.32 -10.78 3.58
N SER A 295 -16.15 -10.24 2.74
CA SER A 295 -17.59 -10.13 2.93
C SER A 295 -18.28 -10.05 1.57
N TYR A 296 -19.50 -10.60 1.51
CA TYR A 296 -20.33 -10.55 0.32
C TYR A 296 -21.47 -9.55 0.51
N ASN A 297 -21.53 -8.51 -0.32
CA ASN A 297 -22.61 -7.55 -0.30
C ASN A 297 -23.34 -7.51 -1.65
N PRO A 298 -24.47 -8.23 -1.78
CA PRO A 298 -25.20 -8.33 -3.04
C PRO A 298 -25.93 -7.05 -3.46
N ILE A 299 -26.03 -6.04 -2.56
CA ILE A 299 -26.82 -4.82 -2.80
C ILE A 299 -25.99 -3.73 -3.49
N LEU A 300 -24.66 -3.78 -3.33
CA LEU A 300 -23.76 -2.72 -3.78
C LEU A 300 -23.10 -3.00 -5.14
N GLY A 301 -23.72 -3.82 -5.96
CA GLY A 301 -23.19 -4.19 -7.26
C GLY A 301 -22.80 -3.02 -8.16
N ASP A 302 -22.06 -3.33 -9.16
CA ASP A 302 -21.40 -2.53 -10.18
C ASP A 302 -21.50 -0.99 -10.05
N TYR A 303 -20.45 -0.37 -9.47
CA TYR A 303 -20.36 1.06 -9.20
C TYR A 303 -20.50 1.96 -10.45
N ARG A 304 -20.27 1.42 -11.65
CA ARG A 304 -20.45 2.14 -12.92
C ARG A 304 -21.87 2.65 -13.13
N TYR A 305 -22.85 2.04 -12.46
CA TYR A 305 -24.27 2.41 -12.52
C TYR A 305 -24.78 3.15 -11.28
N ALA A 306 -23.94 3.34 -10.25
CA ALA A 306 -24.29 4.10 -9.06
C ALA A 306 -24.15 5.62 -9.26
N ASN A 307 -24.72 6.14 -10.35
CA ASN A 307 -24.88 7.58 -10.53
C ASN A 307 -25.95 8.09 -9.53
N PRO A 308 -25.72 9.22 -8.83
CA PRO A 308 -26.73 9.85 -7.98
C PRO A 308 -28.10 10.06 -8.65
N ALA A 309 -28.13 10.26 -9.96
CA ALA A 309 -29.37 10.33 -10.74
C ALA A 309 -30.06 8.97 -10.86
N SER A 310 -29.33 7.86 -10.96
CA SER A 310 -29.91 6.50 -10.98
C SER A 310 -30.40 6.08 -9.60
N TRP A 311 -29.75 6.54 -8.51
CA TRP A 311 -30.22 6.34 -7.14
C TRP A 311 -31.50 7.11 -6.85
N ARG A 312 -31.68 8.33 -7.36
CA ARG A 312 -32.98 9.05 -7.28
C ARG A 312 -34.07 8.28 -7.97
N ASN A 313 -33.82 7.70 -9.13
CA ASN A 313 -34.80 6.88 -9.85
C ASN A 313 -35.04 5.54 -9.10
N PHE A 314 -34.01 4.91 -8.54
CA PHE A 314 -34.13 3.71 -7.72
C PHE A 314 -34.93 3.96 -6.44
N TRP A 315 -34.72 5.05 -5.72
CA TRP A 315 -35.51 5.44 -4.53
C TRP A 315 -36.94 5.85 -4.87
N MET A 316 -37.19 6.46 -6.03
CA MET A 316 -38.56 6.70 -6.50
C MET A 316 -39.29 5.40 -6.81
N PHE A 317 -38.60 4.37 -7.32
CA PHE A 317 -39.19 3.04 -7.55
C PHE A 317 -39.51 2.27 -6.25
N ILE A 318 -38.76 2.47 -5.17
CA ILE A 318 -39.00 1.79 -3.88
C ILE A 318 -40.13 2.44 -3.08
N GLN A 319 -40.51 3.69 -3.37
CA GLN A 319 -41.63 4.36 -2.70
C GLN A 319 -43.02 4.01 -3.27
N GLU A 320 -43.07 3.32 -4.41
CA GLU A 320 -44.35 2.76 -4.91
C GLU A 320 -44.64 1.39 -4.27
N PRO A 321 -45.87 1.04 -3.90
CA PRO A 321 -46.17 -0.22 -3.25
C PRO A 321 -45.87 -1.40 -4.20
N PHE A 322 -45.06 -2.32 -3.70
CA PHE A 322 -44.57 -3.52 -4.36
C PHE A 322 -45.65 -4.26 -5.16
N SER A 323 -45.56 -4.28 -6.50
CA SER A 323 -46.17 -5.32 -7.32
C SER A 323 -45.09 -6.33 -7.75
N ILE A 324 -45.42 -7.63 -7.72
CA ILE A 324 -44.57 -8.77 -8.07
C ILE A 324 -43.95 -8.62 -9.49
N LEU A 325 -44.54 -7.82 -10.36
CA LEU A 325 -44.08 -7.53 -11.71
C LEU A 325 -42.79 -6.67 -11.74
N THR A 326 -42.51 -5.90 -10.67
CA THR A 326 -41.30 -5.06 -10.58
C THR A 326 -40.08 -5.88 -10.26
N VAL A 327 -40.20 -7.00 -9.55
CA VAL A 327 -39.09 -7.90 -9.23
C VAL A 327 -38.66 -8.69 -10.47
N GLN A 328 -39.58 -9.08 -11.36
CA GLN A 328 -39.23 -9.70 -12.63
C GLN A 328 -38.61 -8.73 -13.63
N GLY A 329 -39.00 -7.44 -13.62
CA GLY A 329 -38.33 -6.42 -14.45
C GLY A 329 -36.91 -6.09 -14.05
N ILE A 330 -36.56 -6.24 -12.77
CA ILE A 330 -35.18 -6.08 -12.31
C ILE A 330 -34.29 -7.27 -12.71
N SER A 331 -34.83 -8.49 -12.72
CA SER A 331 -34.09 -9.68 -13.17
C SER A 331 -33.78 -9.65 -14.67
N THR A 332 -34.66 -9.10 -15.50
CA THR A 332 -34.44 -8.99 -16.95
C THR A 332 -33.45 -7.89 -17.34
N TRP A 333 -33.27 -6.87 -16.49
CA TRP A 333 -32.24 -5.85 -16.72
C TRP A 333 -30.80 -6.36 -16.49
N PHE A 334 -30.66 -7.45 -15.73
CA PHE A 334 -29.37 -8.11 -15.46
C PHE A 334 -29.08 -9.28 -16.40
N GLU A 335 -30.03 -9.67 -17.26
CA GLU A 335 -29.87 -10.83 -18.17
C GLU A 335 -29.28 -10.48 -19.55
N ASP A 336 -29.08 -9.20 -19.89
CA ASP A 336 -28.73 -8.76 -21.25
C ASP A 336 -27.21 -8.56 -21.50
N ASP A 337 -26.34 -8.72 -20.49
CA ASP A 337 -24.91 -8.78 -20.68
C ASP A 337 -24.43 -10.25 -20.68
N GLY A 338 -24.50 -10.84 -21.86
CA GLY A 338 -24.19 -12.21 -22.21
C GLY A 338 -23.27 -13.00 -21.26
N LEU A 339 -23.80 -14.12 -20.72
CA LEU A 339 -23.06 -15.28 -20.19
C LEU A 339 -22.10 -15.06 -19.00
N GLU A 340 -22.37 -14.11 -18.12
CA GLU A 340 -21.64 -14.04 -16.87
C GLU A 340 -22.07 -15.18 -15.94
N THR A 341 -21.11 -16.05 -15.55
CA THR A 341 -21.38 -17.12 -14.60
C THR A 341 -21.75 -16.58 -13.22
N VAL A 342 -22.55 -17.30 -12.44
CA VAL A 342 -22.89 -16.97 -11.07
C VAL A 342 -21.62 -16.75 -10.21
N ALA A 343 -20.53 -17.44 -10.53
CA ALA A 343 -19.23 -17.29 -9.90
C ALA A 343 -18.57 -15.91 -10.22
N ALA A 344 -18.62 -15.47 -11.48
CA ALA A 344 -18.11 -14.17 -11.87
C ALA A 344 -18.92 -13.04 -11.26
N ARG A 345 -20.25 -13.23 -11.15
CA ARG A 345 -21.15 -12.29 -10.46
C ARG A 345 -20.87 -12.22 -8.95
N LYS A 346 -20.59 -13.34 -8.27
CA LYS A 346 -20.16 -13.36 -6.86
C LYS A 346 -18.82 -12.64 -6.66
N ALA A 347 -17.85 -12.83 -7.55
CA ALA A 347 -16.53 -12.20 -7.44
C ALA A 347 -16.60 -10.66 -7.49
N ARG A 348 -17.56 -10.07 -8.19
CA ARG A 348 -17.75 -8.61 -8.27
C ARG A 348 -18.18 -7.95 -6.95
N PHE A 349 -18.73 -8.71 -6.01
CA PHE A 349 -19.33 -8.20 -4.78
C PHE A 349 -18.54 -8.58 -3.53
N GLN A 350 -17.35 -9.17 -3.71
CA GLN A 350 -16.47 -9.53 -2.62
C GLN A 350 -15.67 -8.31 -2.16
N ARG A 351 -15.60 -8.10 -0.86
CA ARG A 351 -14.63 -7.21 -0.24
C ARG A 351 -13.38 -8.04 0.08
N LEU A 352 -12.25 -7.59 -0.42
CA LEU A 352 -10.95 -8.24 -0.24
C LEU A 352 -9.94 -7.21 0.25
N ASN A 353 -8.87 -7.61 0.91
CA ASN A 353 -7.71 -6.76 1.09
C ASN A 353 -6.98 -6.65 -0.26
N TYR A 354 -7.35 -5.63 -1.06
CA TYR A 354 -6.78 -5.46 -2.39
C TYR A 354 -5.44 -4.72 -2.36
N TRP A 355 -5.31 -3.64 -1.56
CA TRP A 355 -4.08 -2.85 -1.53
C TRP A 355 -2.89 -3.57 -0.91
N GLY A 356 -3.12 -4.47 0.06
CA GLY A 356 -2.07 -5.25 0.68
C GLY A 356 -1.35 -4.60 1.86
N TYR A 357 -1.84 -3.47 2.38
CA TYR A 357 -1.24 -2.79 3.55
C TYR A 357 -1.47 -3.52 4.89
N SER A 358 -1.47 -4.85 4.87
CA SER A 358 -1.67 -5.69 6.06
C SER A 358 -0.71 -6.88 5.98
N THR A 359 0.58 -6.60 6.24
CA THR A 359 1.68 -7.54 6.00
C THR A 359 1.69 -8.68 7.02
N ILE A 360 1.81 -9.92 6.53
CA ILE A 360 1.99 -11.13 7.34
C ILE A 360 3.47 -11.52 7.40
N ASN A 361 4.18 -11.43 6.27
CA ASN A 361 5.59 -11.81 6.18
C ASN A 361 6.36 -10.80 5.34
N TYR A 362 7.52 -10.35 5.85
CA TYR A 362 8.32 -9.27 5.26
C TYR A 362 9.50 -9.75 4.40
N PHE A 363 9.69 -11.06 4.25
CA PHE A 363 10.77 -11.64 3.43
C PHE A 363 10.25 -12.37 2.19
N SER A 364 8.94 -12.60 2.10
CA SER A 364 8.33 -13.31 0.98
C SER A 364 7.55 -12.34 0.09
N PRO A 365 7.74 -12.39 -1.23
CA PRO A 365 6.81 -11.73 -2.15
C PRO A 365 5.44 -12.39 -2.06
N MET A 366 4.38 -11.61 -2.36
CA MET A 366 3.00 -12.08 -2.36
C MET A 366 2.84 -13.31 -3.27
N SER A 367 2.65 -14.46 -2.66
CA SER A 367 2.70 -15.75 -3.36
C SER A 367 1.60 -15.87 -4.43
N ARG A 368 0.44 -15.26 -4.22
CA ARG A 368 -0.71 -15.30 -5.14
C ARG A 368 -0.64 -14.28 -6.28
N TYR A 369 0.47 -13.53 -6.39
CA TYR A 369 0.81 -12.75 -7.60
C TYR A 369 1.68 -13.54 -8.58
N ALA A 370 2.02 -14.80 -8.29
CA ALA A 370 2.67 -15.67 -9.25
C ALA A 370 1.68 -16.22 -10.29
N SER A 371 2.18 -16.48 -11.51
CA SER A 371 1.38 -16.98 -12.63
C SER A 371 0.91 -18.42 -12.46
N THR A 372 1.52 -19.18 -11.55
CA THR A 372 1.20 -20.58 -11.28
C THR A 372 -0.11 -20.78 -10.49
N GLY A 373 -0.69 -19.72 -9.95
CA GLY A 373 -1.99 -19.75 -9.28
C GLY A 373 -2.04 -20.75 -8.13
N ALA A 374 -3.04 -21.65 -8.15
CA ALA A 374 -3.27 -22.64 -7.10
C ALA A 374 -2.13 -23.66 -6.89
N SER A 375 -1.28 -23.86 -7.89
CA SER A 375 -0.11 -24.73 -7.81
C SER A 375 1.13 -24.05 -7.23
N ASN A 376 1.02 -22.76 -6.88
CA ASN A 376 2.12 -21.94 -6.39
C ASN A 376 2.75 -22.55 -5.13
N CYS A 377 4.04 -22.76 -5.19
CA CYS A 377 4.84 -23.24 -4.05
C CYS A 377 5.59 -22.13 -3.31
N GLY A 378 5.28 -20.86 -3.54
CA GLY A 378 5.99 -19.71 -2.97
C GLY A 378 7.33 -19.40 -3.63
N LEU A 379 8.04 -20.40 -4.12
CA LEU A 379 9.31 -20.21 -4.84
C LEU A 379 9.10 -19.59 -6.23
N ASP A 380 7.98 -19.90 -6.88
CA ASP A 380 7.63 -19.32 -8.16
C ASP A 380 7.46 -17.80 -8.04
N ALA A 381 6.83 -17.33 -6.96
CA ALA A 381 6.67 -15.90 -6.69
C ALA A 381 8.02 -15.17 -6.55
N ILE A 382 9.01 -15.81 -5.91
CA ILE A 382 10.38 -15.28 -5.80
C ILE A 382 10.99 -15.14 -7.21
N ASN A 383 10.93 -16.20 -8.01
CA ASN A 383 11.53 -16.22 -9.35
C ASN A 383 10.84 -15.23 -10.30
N GLU A 384 9.51 -15.14 -10.26
CA GLU A 384 8.76 -14.20 -11.08
C GLU A 384 8.98 -12.74 -10.64
N PHE A 385 9.10 -12.47 -9.34
CA PHE A 385 9.46 -11.15 -8.84
C PHE A 385 10.86 -10.75 -9.31
N LYS A 386 11.86 -11.65 -9.19
CA LYS A 386 13.21 -11.42 -9.72
C LYS A 386 13.20 -11.20 -11.24
N GLN A 387 12.36 -11.92 -11.96
CA GLN A 387 12.19 -11.70 -13.40
C GLN A 387 11.60 -10.32 -13.71
N LEU A 388 10.64 -9.84 -12.91
CA LEU A 388 10.09 -8.48 -13.04
C LEU A 388 11.19 -7.43 -12.86
N ILE A 389 12.00 -7.54 -11.81
CA ILE A 389 13.12 -6.60 -11.56
C ILE A 389 14.10 -6.60 -12.74
N LYS A 390 14.57 -7.78 -13.13
CA LYS A 390 15.50 -7.94 -14.25
C LYS A 390 14.98 -7.32 -15.56
N GLU A 391 13.71 -7.54 -15.88
CA GLU A 391 13.12 -7.00 -17.11
C GLU A 391 12.84 -5.49 -17.03
N ALA A 392 12.56 -4.96 -15.83
CA ALA A 392 12.46 -3.52 -15.61
C ALA A 392 13.82 -2.85 -15.81
N HIS A 393 14.89 -3.36 -15.19
CA HIS A 393 16.25 -2.86 -15.35
C HIS A 393 16.74 -2.87 -16.80
N LYS A 394 16.45 -3.94 -17.55
CA LYS A 394 16.77 -3.99 -19.00
C LYS A 394 16.12 -2.87 -19.81
N ARG A 395 14.98 -2.34 -19.32
CA ARG A 395 14.27 -1.21 -19.95
C ARG A 395 14.65 0.15 -19.40
N GLY A 396 15.59 0.20 -18.44
CA GLY A 396 15.98 1.42 -17.73
C GLY A 396 14.89 1.91 -16.77
N ILE A 397 14.25 1.00 -16.04
CA ILE A 397 13.23 1.31 -15.04
C ILE A 397 13.70 0.76 -13.70
N GLU A 398 13.91 1.63 -12.70
CA GLU A 398 14.15 1.24 -11.31
C GLU A 398 12.85 0.77 -10.65
N VAL A 399 12.98 -0.08 -9.63
CA VAL A 399 11.83 -0.63 -8.90
C VAL A 399 11.96 -0.34 -7.40
N LEU A 400 11.01 0.44 -6.89
CA LEU A 400 10.83 0.69 -5.47
C LEU A 400 9.71 -0.19 -4.92
N MET A 401 9.81 -0.56 -3.66
CA MET A 401 8.75 -1.26 -2.94
C MET A 401 8.15 -0.38 -1.86
N ASP A 402 6.83 -0.38 -1.78
CA ASP A 402 6.11 0.15 -0.63
C ASP A 402 6.15 -0.87 0.52
N VAL A 403 6.70 -0.48 1.67
CA VAL A 403 6.93 -1.34 2.81
C VAL A 403 6.18 -0.87 4.06
N VAL A 404 5.48 -1.79 4.72
CA VAL A 404 4.57 -1.51 5.82
C VAL A 404 5.17 -2.03 7.13
N PHE A 405 6.14 -1.31 7.70
CA PHE A 405 6.78 -1.69 8.97
C PHE A 405 6.15 -1.02 10.19
N ASN A 406 5.06 -0.31 10.01
CA ASN A 406 4.38 0.38 11.09
C ASN A 406 3.40 -0.53 11.86
N HIS A 407 2.84 -1.57 11.23
CA HIS A 407 1.93 -2.55 11.82
C HIS A 407 2.01 -3.91 11.11
N THR A 408 1.26 -4.89 11.60
CA THR A 408 1.12 -6.22 10.98
C THR A 408 -0.34 -6.61 10.82
N ALA A 409 -0.61 -7.64 10.01
CA ALA A 409 -1.94 -8.20 9.78
C ALA A 409 -2.59 -8.83 11.03
N GLU A 410 -1.90 -8.92 12.17
CA GLU A 410 -2.42 -9.58 13.37
C GLU A 410 -3.41 -8.70 14.16
N GLY A 411 -3.67 -7.44 13.72
CA GLY A 411 -4.70 -6.57 14.29
C GLY A 411 -4.53 -6.27 15.78
N ASN A 412 -5.64 -5.98 16.48
CA ASN A 412 -5.69 -5.73 17.92
C ASN A 412 -5.78 -7.05 18.75
N GLU A 413 -6.13 -6.96 20.03
CA GLU A 413 -6.26 -8.11 20.96
C GLU A 413 -7.21 -9.20 20.47
N ASN A 414 -8.16 -8.91 19.58
CA ASN A 414 -9.09 -9.85 18.97
C ASN A 414 -8.63 -10.40 17.62
N GLY A 415 -7.47 -9.95 17.13
CA GLY A 415 -6.93 -10.38 15.85
C GLY A 415 -6.33 -11.79 15.89
N PRO A 416 -6.00 -12.37 14.73
CA PRO A 416 -5.47 -13.73 14.64
C PRO A 416 -4.06 -13.85 15.22
N ILE A 417 -3.68 -15.08 15.58
CA ILE A 417 -2.30 -15.45 15.99
C ILE A 417 -1.67 -16.18 14.80
N LEU A 418 -0.87 -15.51 14.01
CA LEU A 418 -0.32 -16.04 12.76
C LEU A 418 1.20 -16.26 12.81
N SER A 419 1.95 -15.30 13.40
CA SER A 419 3.40 -15.25 13.39
C SER A 419 3.92 -14.51 14.63
N PHE A 420 4.16 -13.20 14.54
CA PHE A 420 4.81 -12.35 15.55
C PHE A 420 4.16 -12.44 16.94
N ARG A 421 2.82 -12.39 16.97
CA ARG A 421 2.05 -12.45 18.22
C ARG A 421 2.29 -13.75 18.99
N GLY A 422 2.25 -14.87 18.32
CA GLY A 422 2.45 -16.17 18.93
C GLY A 422 3.94 -16.51 19.19
N VAL A 423 4.85 -15.84 18.47
CA VAL A 423 6.29 -16.01 18.66
C VAL A 423 6.78 -15.25 19.88
N ASP A 424 6.48 -13.93 19.98
CA ASP A 424 6.78 -13.13 21.18
C ASP A 424 6.08 -11.75 21.14
N ASN A 425 4.81 -11.70 21.51
CA ASN A 425 3.98 -10.51 21.33
C ASN A 425 4.56 -9.24 21.99
N SER A 426 5.03 -9.34 23.24
CA SER A 426 5.53 -8.19 23.99
C SER A 426 6.81 -7.56 23.43
N ILE A 427 7.53 -8.29 22.58
CA ILE A 427 8.73 -7.81 21.89
C ILE A 427 8.37 -7.11 20.57
N PHE A 428 7.47 -7.73 19.79
CA PHE A 428 7.16 -7.26 18.45
C PHE A 428 6.16 -6.09 18.42
N TYR A 429 5.34 -5.91 19.46
CA TYR A 429 4.33 -4.85 19.47
C TYR A 429 4.54 -3.81 20.56
N MET A 430 4.15 -2.57 20.28
CA MET A 430 4.07 -1.51 21.28
C MET A 430 2.81 -1.71 22.13
N LEU A 431 3.00 -1.93 23.43
CA LEU A 431 1.94 -2.23 24.36
C LEU A 431 1.86 -1.20 25.49
N ALA A 432 0.64 -0.87 25.90
CA ALA A 432 0.34 -0.15 27.14
C ALA A 432 0.46 -1.08 28.38
N PRO A 433 0.49 -0.53 29.61
CA PRO A 433 0.75 -1.29 30.84
C PRO A 433 -0.19 -2.47 31.12
N LYS A 434 -1.36 -2.53 30.50
CA LYS A 434 -2.33 -3.65 30.63
C LYS A 434 -2.36 -4.54 29.41
N GLY A 435 -1.30 -4.58 28.61
CA GLY A 435 -1.21 -5.39 27.41
C GLY A 435 -2.03 -4.87 26.22
N GLU A 436 -2.68 -3.71 26.35
CA GLU A 436 -3.41 -3.07 25.26
C GLU A 436 -2.45 -2.62 24.16
N PHE A 437 -2.85 -2.76 22.90
CA PHE A 437 -2.01 -2.35 21.76
C PHE A 437 -2.09 -0.84 21.51
N TYR A 438 -0.95 -0.17 21.34
CA TYR A 438 -0.93 1.15 20.71
C TYR A 438 -1.31 1.01 19.25
N ASN A 439 -2.15 1.95 18.76
CA ASN A 439 -2.72 1.90 17.42
C ASN A 439 -2.50 3.24 16.68
N TYR A 440 -1.24 3.56 16.37
CA TYR A 440 -0.88 4.76 15.59
C TYR A 440 -1.13 4.58 14.08
N SER A 441 -1.29 3.34 13.63
CA SER A 441 -1.58 3.01 12.22
C SER A 441 -3.06 3.05 11.86
N GLY A 442 -3.97 2.99 12.87
CA GLY A 442 -5.39 2.76 12.62
C GLY A 442 -5.76 1.29 12.37
N CYS A 443 -4.77 0.38 12.24
CA CYS A 443 -4.96 -1.03 11.88
C CYS A 443 -4.97 -1.99 13.08
N GLY A 444 -5.04 -1.47 14.29
CA GLY A 444 -5.21 -2.25 15.51
C GLY A 444 -3.93 -2.50 16.31
N ASN A 445 -2.75 -2.43 15.71
CA ASN A 445 -1.47 -2.56 16.40
C ASN A 445 -0.43 -1.59 15.89
N THR A 446 0.67 -1.48 16.62
CA THR A 446 1.87 -0.75 16.22
C THR A 446 3.07 -1.66 16.42
N PHE A 447 3.85 -1.88 15.35
CA PHE A 447 5.06 -2.68 15.41
C PHE A 447 6.15 -1.96 16.23
N ASN A 448 6.84 -2.65 17.14
CA ASN A 448 7.76 -2.05 18.10
C ASN A 448 9.14 -1.76 17.47
N CYS A 449 9.18 -0.78 16.57
CA CYS A 449 10.39 -0.40 15.83
C CYS A 449 11.57 0.04 16.72
N ASN A 450 11.33 0.30 18.01
CA ASN A 450 12.39 0.70 18.95
C ASN A 450 13.07 -0.49 19.64
N HIS A 451 12.44 -1.68 19.64
CA HIS A 451 13.08 -2.87 20.22
C HIS A 451 14.27 -3.32 19.35
N PRO A 452 15.46 -3.61 19.91
CA PRO A 452 16.64 -3.97 19.13
C PRO A 452 16.44 -5.15 18.17
N VAL A 453 15.68 -6.17 18.58
CA VAL A 453 15.36 -7.35 17.76
C VAL A 453 14.48 -6.96 16.56
N VAL A 454 13.49 -6.09 16.77
CA VAL A 454 12.59 -5.63 15.70
C VAL A 454 13.34 -4.73 14.72
N ARG A 455 14.20 -3.82 15.22
CA ARG A 455 15.07 -3.02 14.35
C ARG A 455 15.96 -3.88 13.46
N GLN A 456 16.61 -4.90 14.06
CA GLN A 456 17.45 -5.82 13.30
C GLN A 456 16.63 -6.60 12.28
N PHE A 457 15.44 -7.08 12.64
CA PHE A 457 14.51 -7.74 11.73
C PHE A 457 14.17 -6.87 10.52
N ILE A 458 13.86 -5.59 10.74
CA ILE A 458 13.52 -4.65 9.66
C ILE A 458 14.73 -4.42 8.74
N VAL A 459 15.91 -4.17 9.30
CA VAL A 459 17.14 -3.98 8.53
C VAL A 459 17.52 -5.23 7.74
N ASP A 460 17.36 -6.42 8.33
CA ASP A 460 17.62 -7.70 7.64
C ASP A 460 16.65 -7.89 6.46
N SER A 461 15.38 -7.54 6.64
CA SER A 461 14.38 -7.59 5.56
C SER A 461 14.77 -6.64 4.41
N LEU A 462 15.04 -5.37 4.71
CA LEU A 462 15.43 -4.38 3.70
C LEU A 462 16.71 -4.79 2.95
N ARG A 463 17.73 -5.27 3.66
CA ARG A 463 18.95 -5.80 3.03
C ARG A 463 18.66 -6.98 2.11
N TYR A 464 17.81 -7.91 2.53
CA TYR A 464 17.41 -9.05 1.71
C TYR A 464 16.78 -8.59 0.38
N TRP A 465 15.88 -7.63 0.42
CA TRP A 465 15.24 -7.11 -0.79
C TRP A 465 16.24 -6.39 -1.73
N VAL A 466 17.23 -5.72 -1.18
CA VAL A 466 18.29 -5.08 -1.99
C VAL A 466 19.28 -6.11 -2.55
N THR A 467 19.78 -7.04 -1.71
CA THR A 467 20.90 -7.92 -2.11
C THR A 467 20.47 -9.17 -2.86
N GLU A 468 19.30 -9.72 -2.56
CA GLU A 468 18.79 -10.96 -3.15
C GLU A 468 17.73 -10.72 -4.22
N MET A 469 16.96 -9.64 -4.08
CA MET A 469 15.84 -9.34 -4.97
C MET A 469 16.14 -8.16 -5.91
N HIS A 470 17.28 -7.48 -5.75
CA HIS A 470 17.75 -6.33 -6.54
C HIS A 470 16.81 -5.12 -6.58
N VAL A 471 16.07 -4.87 -5.50
CA VAL A 471 15.19 -3.70 -5.37
C VAL A 471 16.03 -2.42 -5.22
N ASP A 472 15.67 -1.33 -5.93
CA ASP A 472 16.41 -0.06 -5.97
C ASP A 472 16.07 0.90 -4.83
N GLY A 473 15.02 0.61 -4.05
CA GLY A 473 14.65 1.44 -2.92
C GLY A 473 13.28 1.12 -2.33
N PHE A 474 12.87 1.95 -1.36
CA PHE A 474 11.67 1.73 -0.58
C PHE A 474 10.91 3.03 -0.31
N ARG A 475 9.58 2.94 -0.36
CA ARG A 475 8.67 3.91 0.26
C ARG A 475 8.14 3.30 1.56
N PHE A 476 8.25 4.01 2.66
CA PHE A 476 7.84 3.56 3.99
C PHE A 476 6.46 4.13 4.31
N ASP A 477 5.49 3.23 4.41
CA ASP A 477 4.12 3.54 4.82
C ASP A 477 4.09 4.08 6.24
N LEU A 478 3.36 5.18 6.49
CA LEU A 478 3.23 5.85 7.78
C LEU A 478 4.57 5.96 8.52
N ALA A 479 5.63 6.42 7.84
CA ALA A 479 7.00 6.40 8.34
C ALA A 479 7.19 7.19 9.65
N SER A 480 6.32 8.13 9.98
CA SER A 480 6.34 8.84 11.26
C SER A 480 6.24 7.89 12.46
N ILE A 481 5.60 6.73 12.31
CA ILE A 481 5.53 5.70 13.36
C ILE A 481 6.93 5.17 13.71
N LEU A 482 7.83 5.06 12.73
CA LEU A 482 9.21 4.60 12.94
C LEU A 482 10.03 5.56 13.82
N THR A 483 9.55 6.79 14.00
CA THR A 483 10.19 7.81 14.83
C THR A 483 9.64 7.87 16.26
N ARG A 484 8.54 7.17 16.56
CA ARG A 484 7.89 7.22 17.88
C ARG A 484 8.70 6.51 18.95
N GLY A 485 8.59 7.02 20.17
CA GLY A 485 9.27 6.46 21.33
C GLY A 485 8.81 5.07 21.72
N SER A 486 9.55 4.43 22.62
CA SER A 486 9.35 3.05 23.04
C SER A 486 8.04 2.81 23.78
N SER A 487 7.58 1.55 23.75
CA SER A 487 6.50 1.03 24.59
C SER A 487 6.91 0.96 26.07
N LEU A 488 5.95 1.09 26.98
CA LEU A 488 6.18 0.91 28.42
C LEU A 488 6.62 -0.51 28.80
N TRP A 489 6.34 -1.50 27.96
CA TRP A 489 6.80 -2.86 28.10
C TRP A 489 8.26 -3.06 27.69
N ASP A 490 8.84 -2.08 27.07
CA ASP A 490 10.22 -2.12 26.61
C ASP A 490 11.16 -1.91 27.82
N SER A 491 12.13 -2.78 28.00
CA SER A 491 13.09 -2.73 29.12
C SER A 491 13.86 -1.42 29.22
N VAL A 492 13.96 -0.67 28.13
CA VAL A 492 14.58 0.67 28.12
C VAL A 492 13.73 1.71 28.84
N ASN A 493 12.41 1.55 28.90
CA ASN A 493 11.49 2.48 29.55
C ASN A 493 11.02 2.06 30.95
N VAL A 494 11.34 0.86 31.41
CA VAL A 494 10.92 0.34 32.73
C VAL A 494 11.47 1.15 33.91
N TYR A 495 12.48 1.98 33.70
CA TYR A 495 13.09 2.84 34.72
C TYR A 495 12.70 4.32 34.62
N GLY A 496 11.84 4.72 33.69
CA GLY A 496 11.25 6.06 33.65
C GLY A 496 10.24 6.22 34.79
N ASN A 497 10.27 7.38 35.49
CA ASN A 497 9.35 7.66 36.56
C ASN A 497 7.90 7.49 36.12
N GLN A 498 7.17 6.59 36.77
CA GLN A 498 5.73 6.39 36.58
C GLN A 498 4.96 7.61 37.16
N LEU A 499 4.95 8.71 36.41
CA LEU A 499 3.99 9.77 36.65
C LEU A 499 2.78 9.51 35.76
N GLU A 500 1.57 9.79 36.25
CA GLU A 500 0.30 9.60 35.50
C GLU A 500 0.25 10.36 34.16
N ASP A 501 1.16 11.32 33.96
CA ASP A 501 1.35 12.06 32.71
C ASP A 501 2.30 11.34 31.69
N ASP A 502 2.96 10.23 32.05
CA ASP A 502 3.94 9.53 31.20
C ASP A 502 3.30 8.74 30.04
N LEU A 503 1.99 8.50 30.10
CA LEU A 503 1.22 8.00 28.95
C LEU A 503 1.31 8.96 27.75
N LEU A 504 1.58 10.23 27.97
CA LEU A 504 1.74 11.25 26.93
C LEU A 504 3.14 11.22 26.28
N THR A 505 4.14 10.62 26.90
CA THR A 505 5.51 10.57 26.36
C THR A 505 5.79 9.30 25.59
N THR A 506 5.09 8.20 25.89
CA THR A 506 5.18 6.96 25.10
C THR A 506 4.57 7.21 23.73
N GLY A 507 5.35 6.90 22.68
CA GLY A 507 4.94 7.16 21.31
C GLY A 507 5.19 8.59 20.82
N SER A 508 5.76 9.48 21.63
CA SER A 508 6.26 10.77 21.14
C SER A 508 7.42 10.59 20.16
N PRO A 509 7.55 11.45 19.12
CA PRO A 509 8.65 11.33 18.18
C PRO A 509 10.00 11.59 18.84
N LEU A 510 10.97 10.72 18.59
CA LEU A 510 12.34 10.86 19.08
C LEU A 510 13.12 11.83 18.20
N SER A 511 14.00 12.61 18.78
CA SER A 511 14.91 13.52 18.04
C SER A 511 15.95 12.75 17.23
N SER A 512 16.29 11.53 17.65
CA SER A 512 17.20 10.61 16.94
C SER A 512 16.59 9.21 16.99
N PRO A 513 15.63 8.89 16.11
CA PRO A 513 14.96 7.60 16.11
C PRO A 513 15.92 6.48 15.70
N PRO A 514 16.13 5.46 16.55
CA PRO A 514 17.20 4.47 16.35
C PRO A 514 17.06 3.64 15.07
N LEU A 515 15.85 3.33 14.65
CA LEU A 515 15.63 2.58 13.40
C LEU A 515 15.99 3.41 12.17
N VAL A 516 15.53 4.66 12.11
CA VAL A 516 15.83 5.57 10.99
C VAL A 516 17.35 5.81 10.92
N ASP A 517 18.01 5.97 12.07
CA ASP A 517 19.47 6.08 12.15
C ASP A 517 20.17 4.80 11.61
N MET A 518 19.73 3.61 12.02
CA MET A 518 20.29 2.34 11.53
C MET A 518 20.16 2.19 10.02
N ILE A 519 18.98 2.47 9.45
CA ILE A 519 18.74 2.40 8.01
C ILE A 519 19.64 3.40 7.27
N SER A 520 19.68 4.65 7.77
CA SER A 520 20.44 5.75 7.13
C SER A 520 21.94 5.52 7.11
N ASN A 521 22.48 4.83 8.10
CA ASN A 521 23.91 4.55 8.24
C ASN A 521 24.31 3.15 7.77
N ASP A 522 23.33 2.34 7.33
CA ASP A 522 23.61 1.01 6.80
C ASP A 522 24.39 1.09 5.47
N PRO A 523 25.51 0.38 5.31
CA PRO A 523 26.36 0.49 4.11
C PRO A 523 25.67 0.00 2.82
N ILE A 524 24.62 -0.81 2.93
CA ILE A 524 23.83 -1.31 1.79
C ILE A 524 22.66 -0.34 1.53
N LEU A 525 21.89 -0.02 2.57
CA LEU A 525 20.63 0.72 2.44
C LEU A 525 20.84 2.21 2.13
N ARG A 526 21.93 2.82 2.55
CA ARG A 526 22.22 4.23 2.19
C ARG A 526 22.47 4.47 0.71
N GLY A 527 22.69 3.43 -0.07
CA GLY A 527 22.90 3.49 -1.53
C GLY A 527 21.64 3.39 -2.37
N VAL A 528 20.49 3.11 -1.76
CA VAL A 528 19.20 2.98 -2.44
C VAL A 528 18.28 4.17 -2.13
N LYS A 529 17.17 4.30 -2.84
CA LYS A 529 16.18 5.35 -2.61
C LYS A 529 15.39 5.07 -1.34
N LEU A 530 15.31 6.04 -0.43
CA LEU A 530 14.55 5.97 0.81
C LEU A 530 13.52 7.09 0.83
N ILE A 531 12.25 6.75 0.80
CA ILE A 531 11.12 7.69 0.72
C ILE A 531 10.24 7.48 1.94
N ALA A 532 9.94 8.54 2.67
CA ALA A 532 9.06 8.52 3.83
C ALA A 532 7.68 9.06 3.48
N GLU A 533 6.64 8.34 3.83
CA GLU A 533 5.34 8.92 4.08
C GLU A 533 5.35 9.52 5.48
N ALA A 534 5.64 10.83 5.56
CA ALA A 534 6.03 11.49 6.81
C ALA A 534 4.83 11.94 7.65
N TRP A 535 3.84 11.07 7.86
CA TRP A 535 2.70 11.24 8.79
C TRP A 535 2.20 9.91 9.34
N ASP A 536 1.21 9.94 10.25
CA ASP A 536 0.51 8.76 10.76
C ASP A 536 -0.93 9.08 11.19
N CYS A 537 -1.71 8.03 11.51
CA CYS A 537 -3.10 8.15 11.95
C CYS A 537 -3.24 8.67 13.40
N GLY A 538 -2.17 8.71 14.17
CA GLY A 538 -2.12 9.31 15.51
C GLY A 538 -1.93 10.83 15.52
N GLY A 539 -1.91 11.47 14.34
CA GLY A 539 -1.83 12.92 14.17
C GLY A 539 -0.41 13.50 14.10
N LEU A 540 0.63 12.66 14.06
CA LEU A 540 1.99 13.12 13.83
C LEU A 540 2.20 13.41 12.33
N TYR A 541 2.57 14.66 12.00
CA TYR A 541 2.82 15.12 10.64
C TYR A 541 4.21 15.75 10.54
N GLN A 542 5.13 15.09 9.84
CA GLN A 542 6.56 15.45 9.81
C GLN A 542 7.07 15.87 8.41
N VAL A 543 6.17 16.19 7.46
CA VAL A 543 6.58 16.66 6.13
C VAL A 543 7.40 17.95 6.25
N GLY A 544 8.65 17.91 5.79
CA GLY A 544 9.66 18.95 5.90
C GLY A 544 10.55 18.83 7.15
N ILE A 545 10.19 17.97 8.11
CA ILE A 545 10.94 17.80 9.37
C ILE A 545 11.21 16.34 9.73
N PHE A 546 10.90 15.38 8.85
CA PHE A 546 11.23 13.99 9.07
C PHE A 546 12.76 13.82 9.25
N PRO A 547 13.23 12.99 10.19
CA PRO A 547 14.65 12.74 10.39
C PRO A 547 15.27 12.12 9.14
N HIS A 548 16.17 12.82 8.45
CA HIS A 548 16.54 12.45 7.07
C HIS A 548 18.01 12.08 6.85
N TRP A 549 18.91 12.41 7.76
CA TRP A 549 20.38 12.18 7.62
C TRP A 549 20.94 12.53 6.23
N GLY A 550 20.28 13.44 5.50
CA GLY A 550 20.67 13.90 4.17
C GLY A 550 20.35 12.92 3.04
N ILE A 551 19.63 11.81 3.28
CA ILE A 551 19.34 10.80 2.26
C ILE A 551 17.87 10.49 2.07
N TRP A 552 17.01 10.75 3.07
CA TRP A 552 15.58 10.49 2.95
C TRP A 552 14.86 11.57 2.17
N SER A 553 14.01 11.13 1.27
CA SER A 553 12.98 11.94 0.61
C SER A 553 11.64 11.72 1.26
N GLU A 554 10.70 12.60 0.98
CA GLU A 554 9.35 12.55 1.57
C GLU A 554 8.30 12.67 0.48
N TRP A 555 7.22 11.90 0.59
CA TRP A 555 5.98 12.22 -0.10
C TRP A 555 5.53 13.60 0.38
N ASN A 556 5.47 14.58 -0.53
CA ASN A 556 5.16 15.95 -0.16
C ASN A 556 3.65 16.23 -0.18
N GLY A 557 2.97 15.88 0.93
CA GLY A 557 1.54 16.17 1.10
C GLY A 557 1.20 17.65 1.04
N LYS A 558 2.13 18.55 1.45
CA LYS A 558 1.93 20.00 1.34
C LYS A 558 1.95 20.47 -0.10
N TYR A 559 2.79 19.86 -0.95
CA TYR A 559 2.76 20.09 -2.39
C TYR A 559 1.40 19.71 -2.97
N ARG A 560 0.95 18.48 -2.71
CA ARG A 560 -0.37 17.97 -3.16
C ARG A 560 -1.49 18.96 -2.83
N ASP A 561 -1.59 19.34 -1.57
CA ASP A 561 -2.70 20.16 -1.10
C ASP A 561 -2.63 21.59 -1.65
N THR A 562 -1.44 22.19 -1.70
CA THR A 562 -1.22 23.54 -2.23
C THR A 562 -1.52 23.62 -3.74
N VAL A 563 -1.03 22.63 -4.52
CA VAL A 563 -1.27 22.60 -5.96
C VAL A 563 -2.75 22.37 -6.25
N ARG A 564 -3.42 21.47 -5.52
CA ARG A 564 -4.87 21.26 -5.67
C ARG A 564 -5.66 22.54 -5.38
N GLN A 565 -5.31 23.28 -4.32
CA GLN A 565 -5.97 24.54 -3.96
C GLN A 565 -5.75 25.60 -5.02
N PHE A 566 -4.51 25.81 -5.49
CA PHE A 566 -4.22 26.85 -6.48
C PHE A 566 -4.87 26.55 -7.85
N ILE A 567 -4.74 25.32 -8.36
CA ILE A 567 -5.24 24.96 -9.71
C ILE A 567 -6.77 25.02 -9.78
N LYS A 568 -7.50 24.72 -8.69
CA LYS A 568 -8.96 24.94 -8.66
C LYS A 568 -9.36 26.40 -8.52
N GLY A 569 -8.41 27.31 -8.27
CA GLY A 569 -8.64 28.76 -8.18
C GLY A 569 -9.02 29.24 -6.79
N THR A 570 -8.51 28.64 -5.72
CA THR A 570 -8.68 29.13 -4.34
C THR A 570 -7.76 30.34 -4.12
N ASP A 571 -8.28 31.36 -3.45
CA ASP A 571 -7.53 32.56 -3.08
C ASP A 571 -6.44 32.26 -2.04
N GLY A 572 -5.37 33.05 -2.02
CA GLY A 572 -4.30 32.98 -1.02
C GLY A 572 -3.19 31.97 -1.29
N PHE A 573 -3.22 31.25 -2.42
CA PHE A 573 -2.26 30.18 -2.70
C PHE A 573 -1.15 30.50 -3.70
N ALA A 574 -1.14 31.66 -4.35
CA ALA A 574 -0.16 32.01 -5.39
C ALA A 574 1.30 31.92 -4.92
N GLY A 575 1.59 32.47 -3.74
CA GLY A 575 2.95 32.42 -3.14
C GLY A 575 3.37 31.01 -2.77
N ALA A 576 2.49 30.25 -2.08
CA ALA A 576 2.76 28.86 -1.72
C ALA A 576 2.91 27.95 -2.94
N PHE A 577 2.15 28.22 -3.99
CA PHE A 577 2.29 27.52 -5.27
C PHE A 577 3.64 27.79 -5.94
N ALA A 578 4.13 29.02 -5.89
CA ALA A 578 5.47 29.36 -6.39
C ALA A 578 6.57 28.60 -5.63
N GLU A 579 6.46 28.49 -4.30
CA GLU A 579 7.35 27.64 -3.49
C GLU A 579 7.31 26.18 -3.94
N CYS A 580 6.12 25.64 -4.22
CA CYS A 580 5.97 24.26 -4.73
C CYS A 580 6.68 24.07 -6.09
N LEU A 581 6.53 25.01 -7.01
CA LEU A 581 7.20 24.99 -8.32
C LEU A 581 8.72 24.99 -8.20
N CYS A 582 9.26 25.63 -7.16
CA CYS A 582 10.71 25.68 -6.88
C CYS A 582 11.25 24.46 -6.12
N GLY A 583 10.43 23.42 -5.86
CA GLY A 583 10.84 22.21 -5.11
C GLY A 583 10.69 22.36 -3.60
N SER A 584 9.81 23.23 -3.13
CA SER A 584 9.49 23.49 -1.73
C SER A 584 10.71 23.89 -0.87
N PRO A 585 11.46 24.94 -1.23
CA PRO A 585 12.64 25.39 -0.47
C PRO A 585 12.32 25.73 0.98
N ASN A 586 11.11 26.24 1.26
CA ASN A 586 10.60 26.51 2.61
C ASN A 586 10.52 25.25 3.51
N LEU A 587 10.49 24.04 2.94
CA LEU A 587 10.48 22.79 3.69
C LEU A 587 11.86 22.13 3.78
N TYR A 588 12.67 22.24 2.73
CA TYR A 588 13.84 21.37 2.56
C TYR A 588 15.18 22.13 2.57
N GLN A 589 15.21 23.39 2.18
CA GLN A 589 16.48 24.12 2.00
C GLN A 589 17.20 24.38 3.32
N GLU A 590 16.49 24.81 4.36
CA GLU A 590 17.09 25.13 5.67
C GLU A 590 17.75 23.90 6.30
N GLY A 591 17.16 22.70 6.12
CA GLY A 591 17.72 21.44 6.57
C GLY A 591 18.88 20.88 5.72
N GLY A 592 19.34 21.62 4.69
CA GLY A 592 20.40 21.22 3.77
C GLY A 592 19.97 20.14 2.76
N ARG A 593 18.68 19.88 2.66
CA ARG A 593 18.09 19.00 1.64
C ARG A 593 17.97 19.72 0.30
N LYS A 594 17.67 18.99 -0.74
CA LYS A 594 17.65 19.41 -2.14
C LYS A 594 16.22 19.36 -2.70
N PRO A 595 15.91 19.97 -3.85
CA PRO A 595 14.61 19.87 -4.49
C PRO A 595 14.13 18.43 -4.65
N TRP A 596 15.02 17.51 -5.00
CA TRP A 596 14.71 16.11 -5.24
C TRP A 596 14.39 15.30 -3.96
N ASN A 597 14.54 15.89 -2.75
CA ASN A 597 13.96 15.26 -1.54
C ASN A 597 12.43 15.40 -1.45
N SER A 598 11.84 16.25 -2.31
CA SER A 598 10.40 16.36 -2.47
C SER A 598 9.91 15.38 -3.52
N ILE A 599 9.20 14.33 -3.12
CA ILE A 599 8.40 13.51 -4.04
C ILE A 599 7.07 14.22 -4.22
N ASN A 600 6.91 14.83 -5.39
CA ASN A 600 5.75 15.62 -5.75
C ASN A 600 4.65 14.72 -6.33
N PHE A 601 3.44 14.83 -5.85
CA PHE A 601 2.31 14.09 -6.39
C PHE A 601 1.02 14.91 -6.35
N ILE A 602 0.11 14.62 -7.26
CA ILE A 602 -1.25 15.16 -7.26
C ILE A 602 -2.23 14.14 -6.67
N CYS A 603 -2.07 12.87 -7.04
CA CYS A 603 -2.86 11.74 -6.62
C CYS A 603 -1.95 10.58 -6.22
N ALA A 604 -2.47 9.68 -5.36
CA ALA A 604 -1.85 8.43 -4.95
C ALA A 604 -2.93 7.33 -4.86
N HIS A 605 -2.55 6.12 -4.44
CA HIS A 605 -3.51 5.02 -4.28
C HIS A 605 -4.67 5.38 -3.34
N ASP A 606 -4.39 6.13 -2.27
CA ASP A 606 -5.33 6.70 -1.33
C ASP A 606 -5.75 8.12 -1.78
N GLY A 607 -7.02 8.39 -1.81
CA GLY A 607 -7.55 9.63 -2.33
C GLY A 607 -8.21 9.50 -3.71
N PHE A 608 -8.61 10.63 -4.28
CA PHE A 608 -9.17 10.69 -5.62
C PHE A 608 -8.11 10.47 -6.70
N THR A 609 -8.49 9.77 -7.78
CA THR A 609 -7.73 9.80 -9.04
C THR A 609 -7.76 11.20 -9.63
N LEU A 610 -6.89 11.48 -10.60
CA LEU A 610 -6.86 12.78 -11.28
C LEU A 610 -8.21 13.12 -11.96
N ALA A 611 -8.89 12.13 -12.51
CA ALA A 611 -10.21 12.30 -13.08
C ALA A 611 -11.29 12.58 -12.01
N ASP A 612 -11.24 11.86 -10.89
CA ASP A 612 -12.20 12.05 -9.80
C ASP A 612 -11.98 13.38 -9.07
N LEU A 613 -10.73 13.85 -8.96
CA LEU A 613 -10.35 15.14 -8.38
C LEU A 613 -11.05 16.33 -9.08
N VAL A 614 -11.33 16.21 -10.37
CA VAL A 614 -12.03 17.24 -11.16
C VAL A 614 -13.50 16.92 -11.42
N THR A 615 -14.00 15.82 -10.83
CA THR A 615 -15.34 15.30 -11.08
C THR A 615 -16.22 15.31 -9.84
N TYR A 616 -15.63 15.13 -8.65
CA TYR A 616 -16.34 14.98 -7.38
C TYR A 616 -15.86 16.00 -6.35
N ASN A 617 -16.80 16.62 -5.63
CA ASN A 617 -16.47 17.44 -4.47
C ASN A 617 -16.38 16.59 -3.21
N ASP A 618 -17.30 15.64 -3.05
CA ASP A 618 -17.40 14.77 -1.89
C ASP A 618 -17.04 13.32 -2.26
N LYS A 619 -16.54 12.56 -1.28
CA LYS A 619 -16.23 11.14 -1.43
C LYS A 619 -17.48 10.27 -1.53
N HIS A 620 -17.41 9.18 -2.27
CA HIS A 620 -18.47 8.22 -2.52
C HIS A 620 -18.05 6.79 -2.11
N ASN A 621 -17.71 6.58 -0.82
CA ASN A 621 -17.14 5.34 -0.28
C ASN A 621 -18.19 4.35 0.26
N LEU A 622 -19.48 4.52 -0.01
CA LEU A 622 -20.53 3.63 0.51
C LEU A 622 -20.31 2.14 0.17
N ALA A 623 -19.65 1.87 -0.97
CA ALA A 623 -19.30 0.51 -1.38
C ALA A 623 -18.34 -0.19 -0.39
N ASN A 624 -17.56 0.57 0.37
CA ASN A 624 -16.63 0.03 1.35
C ASN A 624 -17.35 -0.55 2.59
N GLY A 625 -18.65 -0.22 2.77
CA GLY A 625 -19.46 -0.74 3.89
C GLY A 625 -19.18 -0.06 5.23
N GLU A 626 -18.59 1.15 5.22
CA GLU A 626 -18.21 1.93 6.41
C GLU A 626 -19.01 3.24 6.53
N ASP A 627 -20.22 3.26 5.98
CA ASP A 627 -21.15 4.42 6.00
C ASP A 627 -20.52 5.70 5.45
N ASN A 628 -19.58 5.61 4.49
CA ASN A 628 -18.84 6.74 3.92
C ASN A 628 -18.00 7.53 4.95
N LYS A 629 -17.61 6.90 6.06
CA LYS A 629 -16.80 7.52 7.11
C LYS A 629 -15.30 7.40 6.85
N ASP A 630 -14.90 6.37 6.13
CA ASP A 630 -13.54 6.05 5.74
C ASP A 630 -13.00 6.98 4.64
N GLY A 631 -11.67 7.03 4.51
CA GLY A 631 -10.98 7.86 3.53
C GLY A 631 -11.03 9.37 3.82
N GLU A 632 -10.24 10.15 3.07
CA GLU A 632 -10.09 11.60 3.27
C GLU A 632 -11.38 12.37 2.97
N SER A 633 -11.75 13.27 3.86
CA SER A 633 -12.94 14.13 3.69
C SER A 633 -12.59 15.49 3.06
N HIS A 634 -11.33 15.93 3.14
CA HIS A 634 -10.85 17.23 2.63
C HIS A 634 -9.99 17.05 1.39
N ASN A 635 -10.60 16.59 0.29
CA ASN A 635 -9.87 16.22 -0.93
C ASN A 635 -9.28 17.41 -1.71
N ASN A 636 -9.63 18.63 -1.36
CA ASN A 636 -9.26 19.84 -2.13
C ASN A 636 -9.68 19.74 -3.62
N SER A 637 -10.70 18.95 -3.91
CA SER A 637 -11.24 18.68 -5.25
C SER A 637 -12.19 19.79 -5.73
N TRP A 638 -12.54 19.71 -7.00
CA TRP A 638 -13.56 20.56 -7.60
C TRP A 638 -14.25 19.85 -8.77
N ASN A 639 -15.56 19.66 -8.72
CA ASN A 639 -16.35 18.98 -9.74
C ASN A 639 -16.53 19.80 -11.05
N CYS A 640 -15.87 20.95 -11.18
CA CYS A 640 -15.97 21.87 -12.32
C CYS A 640 -17.40 22.41 -12.60
N GLY A 641 -18.22 22.43 -11.53
CA GLY A 641 -19.56 23.02 -11.56
C GLY A 641 -20.71 22.01 -11.66
N GLN A 642 -20.44 20.73 -11.83
CA GLN A 642 -21.47 19.68 -11.84
C GLN A 642 -20.86 18.34 -11.40
N GLU A 643 -21.51 17.63 -10.49
CA GLU A 643 -21.06 16.33 -9.93
C GLU A 643 -21.26 15.17 -10.92
N GLY A 644 -20.34 14.20 -10.90
CA GLY A 644 -20.46 12.91 -11.62
C GLY A 644 -20.14 12.98 -13.11
N GLU A 645 -20.33 11.87 -13.81
CA GLU A 645 -19.88 11.69 -15.21
C GLU A 645 -20.85 12.29 -16.26
N PHE A 646 -22.15 12.31 -15.97
CA PHE A 646 -23.19 12.76 -16.92
C PHE A 646 -23.36 14.28 -16.86
N VAL A 647 -22.45 14.99 -17.51
CA VAL A 647 -22.36 16.45 -17.48
C VAL A 647 -22.33 17.05 -18.88
N SER A 648 -22.54 18.37 -18.96
CA SER A 648 -22.48 19.11 -20.23
C SER A 648 -21.10 19.04 -20.88
N ILE A 649 -21.03 19.24 -22.21
CA ILE A 649 -19.78 19.26 -22.95
C ILE A 649 -18.81 20.35 -22.43
N SER A 650 -19.35 21.49 -21.96
CA SER A 650 -18.52 22.57 -21.40
C SER A 650 -17.81 22.13 -20.11
N VAL A 651 -18.51 21.41 -19.23
CA VAL A 651 -17.92 20.83 -18.00
C VAL A 651 -16.90 19.77 -18.35
N LYS A 652 -17.19 18.85 -19.28
CA LYS A 652 -16.22 17.83 -19.74
C LYS A 652 -14.93 18.47 -20.29
N ARG A 653 -15.05 19.55 -21.09
CA ARG A 653 -13.89 20.28 -21.61
C ARG A 653 -13.08 20.97 -20.50
N LEU A 654 -13.76 21.53 -19.51
CA LEU A 654 -13.09 22.15 -18.35
C LEU A 654 -12.37 21.10 -17.50
N ARG A 655 -12.97 19.94 -17.23
CA ARG A 655 -12.32 18.83 -16.54
C ARG A 655 -11.04 18.36 -17.24
N LYS A 656 -11.12 18.11 -18.56
CA LYS A 656 -9.93 17.75 -19.36
C LYS A 656 -8.84 18.81 -19.31
N ARG A 657 -9.21 20.10 -19.30
CA ARG A 657 -8.26 21.21 -19.15
C ARG A 657 -7.62 21.19 -17.78
N GLN A 658 -8.40 21.02 -16.70
CA GLN A 658 -7.87 20.96 -15.36
C GLN A 658 -6.94 19.76 -15.15
N MET A 659 -7.27 18.58 -15.68
CA MET A 659 -6.38 17.42 -15.67
C MET A 659 -5.03 17.74 -16.33
N ARG A 660 -5.05 18.41 -17.50
CA ARG A 660 -3.81 18.89 -18.16
C ARG A 660 -3.04 19.89 -17.32
N ASN A 661 -3.73 20.84 -16.64
CA ASN A 661 -3.10 21.81 -15.77
C ASN A 661 -2.38 21.14 -14.59
N PHE A 662 -3.01 20.16 -13.94
CA PHE A 662 -2.41 19.40 -12.86
C PHE A 662 -1.20 18.61 -13.33
N PHE A 663 -1.33 17.88 -14.43
CA PHE A 663 -0.25 17.06 -14.96
C PHE A 663 0.93 17.91 -15.46
N LEU A 664 0.64 19.02 -16.12
CA LEU A 664 1.67 20.01 -16.52
C LEU A 664 2.38 20.58 -15.30
N CYS A 665 1.64 21.02 -14.28
CA CYS A 665 2.21 21.53 -13.05
C CYS A 665 3.18 20.53 -12.41
N LEU A 666 2.76 19.26 -12.31
CA LEU A 666 3.58 18.18 -11.77
C LEU A 666 4.90 18.03 -12.53
N MET A 667 4.85 18.08 -13.87
CA MET A 667 6.03 17.87 -14.73
C MET A 667 6.97 19.08 -14.80
N VAL A 668 6.49 20.31 -14.59
CA VAL A 668 7.37 21.51 -14.61
C VAL A 668 7.87 21.92 -13.24
N SER A 669 7.41 21.33 -12.18
CA SER A 669 7.89 21.58 -10.81
C SER A 669 9.28 20.96 -10.59
N GLN A 670 10.13 21.66 -9.84
CA GLN A 670 11.35 21.08 -9.28
C GLN A 670 10.99 19.99 -8.25
N GLY A 671 11.86 18.99 -8.10
CA GLY A 671 11.58 17.79 -7.29
C GLY A 671 11.31 16.58 -8.17
N VAL A 672 10.90 15.47 -7.56
CA VAL A 672 10.65 14.20 -8.24
C VAL A 672 9.14 14.01 -8.44
N PRO A 673 8.64 14.00 -9.67
CA PRO A 673 7.22 13.78 -9.94
C PRO A 673 6.86 12.29 -9.74
N MET A 674 5.71 12.05 -9.11
CA MET A 674 5.07 10.73 -9.00
C MET A 674 3.69 10.76 -9.65
N ILE A 675 3.43 9.80 -10.52
CA ILE A 675 2.16 9.59 -11.24
C ILE A 675 1.45 8.39 -10.61
N HIS A 676 0.17 8.50 -10.30
CA HIS A 676 -0.64 7.37 -9.88
C HIS A 676 -1.16 6.58 -11.09
N MET A 677 -1.15 5.25 -10.98
CA MET A 677 -1.59 4.30 -12.02
C MET A 677 -2.96 4.65 -12.59
N GLY A 678 -3.00 4.92 -13.90
CA GLY A 678 -4.21 5.25 -14.64
C GLY A 678 -4.52 6.74 -14.75
N ASP A 679 -3.84 7.61 -14.02
CA ASP A 679 -4.04 9.06 -14.13
C ASP A 679 -3.73 9.56 -15.56
N GLU A 680 -2.79 8.91 -16.25
CA GLU A 680 -2.35 9.27 -17.60
C GLU A 680 -3.42 9.09 -18.70
N TYR A 681 -4.47 8.30 -18.45
CA TYR A 681 -5.59 8.20 -19.37
C TYR A 681 -6.92 8.70 -18.79
N GLY A 682 -6.91 9.12 -17.52
CA GLY A 682 -8.08 9.65 -16.82
C GLY A 682 -8.95 8.56 -16.23
N HIS A 683 -8.32 7.57 -15.57
CA HIS A 683 -9.02 6.53 -14.79
C HIS A 683 -9.91 7.13 -13.70
N THR A 684 -11.13 6.59 -13.54
CA THR A 684 -12.05 6.99 -12.49
C THR A 684 -12.41 5.82 -11.58
N LYS A 685 -12.43 6.08 -10.29
CA LYS A 685 -12.93 5.17 -9.23
C LYS A 685 -14.37 5.54 -8.82
N GLY A 686 -15.05 6.38 -9.63
CA GLY A 686 -16.44 6.81 -9.41
C GLY A 686 -16.63 7.66 -8.15
N GLY A 687 -15.58 8.38 -7.72
CA GLY A 687 -15.58 9.18 -6.51
C GLY A 687 -15.32 8.40 -5.22
N ASN A 688 -15.00 7.10 -5.30
CA ASN A 688 -14.48 6.36 -4.15
C ASN A 688 -12.99 6.67 -3.97
N ASN A 689 -12.65 7.32 -2.87
CA ASN A 689 -11.29 7.75 -2.58
C ASN A 689 -10.54 6.83 -1.58
N ASN A 690 -11.08 5.63 -1.31
CA ASN A 690 -10.48 4.67 -0.38
C ASN A 690 -10.79 3.22 -0.82
N THR A 691 -10.32 2.85 -2.00
CA THR A 691 -10.72 1.60 -2.70
C THR A 691 -9.98 0.35 -2.23
N TYR A 692 -9.49 0.32 -0.97
CA TYR A 692 -8.63 -0.71 -0.40
C TYR A 692 -9.19 -2.13 -0.46
N CYS A 693 -10.51 -2.27 -0.48
CA CYS A 693 -11.20 -3.57 -0.39
C CYS A 693 -11.85 -4.05 -1.70
N HIS A 694 -11.48 -3.47 -2.85
CA HIS A 694 -12.14 -3.76 -4.13
C HIS A 694 -11.20 -4.37 -5.16
N ASP A 695 -11.24 -5.71 -5.31
CA ASP A 695 -10.56 -6.43 -6.40
C ASP A 695 -11.46 -6.49 -7.65
N ASN A 696 -11.65 -5.33 -8.30
CA ASN A 696 -12.50 -5.21 -9.49
C ASN A 696 -12.04 -4.05 -10.40
N TYR A 697 -12.80 -3.81 -11.48
CA TYR A 697 -12.53 -2.78 -12.50
C TYR A 697 -12.32 -1.36 -11.93
N MET A 698 -12.81 -1.05 -10.73
CA MET A 698 -12.59 0.24 -10.06
C MET A 698 -11.10 0.49 -9.82
N ASN A 699 -10.34 -0.57 -9.53
CA ASN A 699 -8.91 -0.54 -9.27
C ASN A 699 -8.05 -1.11 -10.42
N TYR A 700 -8.68 -1.70 -11.46
CA TYR A 700 -7.91 -2.27 -12.55
C TYR A 700 -7.61 -1.23 -13.62
N PHE A 701 -6.37 -1.24 -14.11
CA PHE A 701 -5.97 -0.46 -15.27
C PHE A 701 -6.75 -0.91 -16.52
N GLN A 702 -7.47 0.01 -17.14
CA GLN A 702 -8.33 -0.26 -18.29
C GLN A 702 -7.57 0.05 -19.57
N TRP A 703 -6.95 -0.96 -20.16
CA TRP A 703 -6.10 -0.83 -21.35
C TRP A 703 -6.87 -0.35 -22.59
N ASP A 704 -8.12 -0.73 -22.74
CA ASP A 704 -9.03 -0.23 -23.77
C ASP A 704 -9.27 1.28 -23.64
N LYS A 705 -9.46 1.79 -22.42
CA LYS A 705 -9.62 3.23 -22.14
C LYS A 705 -8.32 3.99 -22.40
N LYS A 706 -7.17 3.40 -22.04
CA LYS A 706 -5.86 3.97 -22.38
C LYS A 706 -5.71 4.10 -23.90
N GLU A 707 -6.09 3.09 -24.69
CA GLU A 707 -6.04 3.16 -26.15
C GLU A 707 -7.01 4.20 -26.72
N GLU A 708 -8.22 4.34 -26.18
CA GLU A 708 -9.15 5.40 -26.53
C GLU A 708 -8.56 6.81 -26.26
N SER A 709 -7.70 6.95 -25.25
CA SER A 709 -7.02 8.19 -24.86
C SER A 709 -5.69 8.44 -25.59
N SER A 710 -5.22 7.50 -26.41
CA SER A 710 -3.89 7.50 -27.03
C SER A 710 -3.60 8.73 -27.91
N SER A 711 -4.62 9.34 -28.51
CA SER A 711 -4.52 10.57 -29.31
C SER A 711 -4.97 11.85 -28.58
N ASP A 712 -5.41 11.74 -27.33
CA ASP A 712 -5.91 12.87 -26.52
C ASP A 712 -5.05 13.02 -25.23
N PHE A 713 -5.57 12.66 -24.06
CA PHE A 713 -4.93 12.96 -22.79
C PHE A 713 -3.66 12.12 -22.55
N PHE A 714 -3.66 10.85 -22.90
CA PHE A 714 -2.44 10.03 -22.81
C PHE A 714 -1.29 10.59 -23.66
N ARG A 715 -1.61 11.05 -24.90
CA ARG A 715 -0.63 11.73 -25.74
C ARG A 715 -0.03 12.95 -25.03
N PHE A 716 -0.87 13.78 -24.42
CA PHE A 716 -0.42 14.95 -23.66
C PHE A 716 0.52 14.57 -22.52
N CYS A 717 0.14 13.59 -21.70
CA CYS A 717 0.95 13.09 -20.58
C CYS A 717 2.31 12.58 -21.06
N ARG A 718 2.33 11.75 -22.08
CA ARG A 718 3.57 11.24 -22.69
C ARG A 718 4.50 12.35 -23.18
N LEU A 719 3.97 13.34 -23.88
CA LEU A 719 4.78 14.41 -24.42
C LEU A 719 5.35 15.33 -23.33
N ILE A 720 4.58 15.69 -22.32
CA ILE A 720 5.09 16.56 -21.26
C ILE A 720 6.07 15.84 -20.33
N THR A 721 5.92 14.54 -20.12
CA THR A 721 6.89 13.73 -19.37
C THR A 721 8.22 13.65 -20.12
N ASN A 722 8.19 13.40 -21.44
CA ASN A 722 9.39 13.39 -22.27
C ASN A 722 10.04 14.78 -22.35
N PHE A 723 9.24 15.85 -22.42
CA PHE A 723 9.74 17.23 -22.36
C PHE A 723 10.52 17.49 -21.06
N ARG A 724 10.04 16.99 -19.91
CA ARG A 724 10.75 17.09 -18.64
C ARG A 724 12.13 16.44 -18.71
N HIS A 725 12.24 15.23 -19.28
CA HIS A 725 13.56 14.55 -19.45
C HIS A 725 14.51 15.30 -20.40
N GLU A 726 13.97 16.01 -21.38
CA GLU A 726 14.75 16.79 -22.34
C GLU A 726 15.15 18.18 -21.82
N CYS A 727 14.62 18.60 -20.67
CA CYS A 727 14.79 19.94 -20.12
C CYS A 727 15.60 19.87 -18.81
N GLU A 728 16.89 20.19 -18.86
CA GLU A 728 17.79 20.15 -17.69
C GLU A 728 17.35 21.10 -16.57
N ALA A 729 16.70 22.21 -16.93
CA ALA A 729 16.22 23.19 -15.97
C ALA A 729 15.09 22.67 -15.06
N LEU A 730 14.43 21.55 -15.40
CA LEU A 730 13.35 20.94 -14.61
C LEU A 730 13.82 19.87 -13.63
N GLY A 731 15.12 19.49 -13.68
CA GLY A 731 15.76 18.51 -12.80
C GLY A 731 17.01 19.07 -12.11
N LEU A 732 16.89 20.21 -11.42
CA LEU A 732 18.04 20.86 -10.79
C LEU A 732 18.49 20.14 -9.50
N ASP A 733 19.81 20.13 -9.26
CA ASP A 733 20.38 19.68 -7.99
C ASP A 733 20.14 20.68 -6.85
N ASP A 734 20.12 21.98 -7.17
CA ASP A 734 19.92 23.03 -6.20
C ASP A 734 18.64 23.82 -6.50
N PHE A 735 18.09 24.45 -5.47
CA PHE A 735 16.91 25.31 -5.64
C PHE A 735 17.20 26.43 -6.62
N PRO A 736 16.25 26.76 -7.52
CA PRO A 736 16.49 27.77 -8.54
C PRO A 736 16.77 29.14 -7.92
N THR A 737 17.82 29.80 -8.42
CA THR A 737 18.18 31.16 -8.03
C THR A 737 17.44 32.21 -8.90
N ALA A 738 17.41 33.47 -8.44
CA ALA A 738 16.81 34.56 -9.19
C ALA A 738 17.50 34.81 -10.56
N GLU A 739 18.72 34.31 -10.77
CA GLU A 739 19.39 34.37 -12.07
C GLU A 739 18.83 33.34 -13.06
N ARG A 740 18.36 32.18 -12.57
CA ARG A 740 17.83 31.11 -13.40
C ARG A 740 16.31 31.16 -13.58
N LEU A 741 15.58 31.69 -12.60
CA LEU A 741 14.12 31.76 -12.59
C LEU A 741 13.69 33.20 -12.26
N GLN A 742 12.90 33.81 -13.15
CA GLN A 742 12.36 35.17 -12.97
C GLN A 742 10.84 35.12 -12.92
N TRP A 743 10.25 35.64 -11.84
CA TRP A 743 8.80 35.71 -11.68
C TRP A 743 8.19 36.87 -12.45
N HIS A 744 6.98 36.63 -12.97
CA HIS A 744 6.18 37.61 -13.73
C HIS A 744 4.74 37.62 -13.23
N GLY A 745 4.08 38.76 -13.39
CA GLY A 745 2.62 38.87 -13.32
C GLY A 745 2.04 38.91 -14.74
N HIS A 746 0.90 39.61 -14.91
CA HIS A 746 0.37 39.90 -16.26
C HIS A 746 1.34 40.77 -17.07
N VAL A 747 2.26 41.45 -16.42
CA VAL A 747 3.35 42.22 -16.97
C VAL A 747 4.69 41.64 -16.48
N PRO A 748 5.71 41.58 -17.35
CA PRO A 748 7.02 41.03 -16.99
C PRO A 748 7.65 41.70 -15.76
N GLY A 749 8.22 40.89 -14.88
CA GLY A 749 8.94 41.36 -13.69
C GLY A 749 8.06 41.95 -12.59
N THR A 750 6.74 41.85 -12.68
CA THR A 750 5.78 42.34 -11.67
C THR A 750 4.86 41.21 -11.14
N PRO A 751 5.42 40.23 -10.42
CA PRO A 751 4.59 39.15 -9.87
C PRO A 751 3.59 39.72 -8.84
N ASP A 752 2.37 39.14 -8.80
CA ASP A 752 1.32 39.50 -7.85
C ASP A 752 1.17 38.36 -6.82
N TRP A 753 1.59 38.63 -5.59
CA TRP A 753 1.50 37.70 -4.45
C TRP A 753 0.35 38.06 -3.50
N SER A 754 -0.60 38.90 -3.93
CA SER A 754 -1.76 39.22 -3.11
C SER A 754 -2.65 38.02 -2.87
N GLU A 755 -3.48 38.06 -1.82
CA GLU A 755 -4.41 36.97 -1.49
C GLU A 755 -5.40 36.66 -2.61
N THR A 756 -5.73 37.63 -3.47
CA THR A 756 -6.66 37.45 -4.58
C THR A 756 -5.99 37.04 -5.89
N SER A 757 -4.67 36.92 -5.90
CA SER A 757 -3.93 36.51 -7.09
C SER A 757 -4.21 35.06 -7.47
N ARG A 758 -4.61 34.85 -8.72
CA ARG A 758 -4.87 33.54 -9.35
C ARG A 758 -4.03 33.36 -10.61
N PHE A 759 -2.91 34.06 -10.68
CA PHE A 759 -2.00 34.02 -11.79
C PHE A 759 -0.55 33.94 -11.31
N VAL A 760 0.18 32.94 -11.82
CA VAL A 760 1.61 32.77 -11.56
C VAL A 760 2.30 32.54 -12.90
N ALA A 761 3.37 33.28 -13.18
CA ALA A 761 4.19 33.07 -14.34
C ALA A 761 5.68 33.27 -14.02
N PHE A 762 6.52 32.60 -14.79
CA PHE A 762 7.97 32.70 -14.65
C PHE A 762 8.67 32.39 -15.98
N THR A 763 9.87 32.94 -16.14
CA THR A 763 10.83 32.48 -17.16
C THR A 763 11.93 31.68 -16.49
N MET A 764 12.40 30.66 -17.20
CA MET A 764 13.48 29.78 -16.78
C MET A 764 14.45 29.53 -17.94
N MET A 765 15.76 29.62 -17.67
CA MET A 765 16.78 29.36 -18.67
C MET A 765 17.17 27.89 -18.65
N ASP A 766 16.98 27.20 -19.75
CA ASP A 766 17.43 25.82 -20.01
C ASP A 766 18.61 25.80 -20.97
N SER A 767 19.59 24.91 -20.73
CA SER A 767 20.80 24.83 -21.55
C SER A 767 20.56 24.26 -22.95
N VAL A 768 19.50 23.44 -23.11
CA VAL A 768 19.16 22.74 -24.36
C VAL A 768 18.01 23.43 -25.10
N LYS A 769 16.95 23.81 -24.38
CA LYS A 769 15.71 24.37 -24.94
C LYS A 769 15.73 25.89 -25.06
N GLY A 770 16.69 26.57 -24.45
CA GLY A 770 16.74 28.04 -24.36
C GLY A 770 15.81 28.56 -23.25
N GLU A 771 15.35 29.81 -23.42
CA GLU A 771 14.48 30.40 -22.40
C GLU A 771 13.03 29.92 -22.56
N LEU A 772 12.46 29.47 -21.45
CA LEU A 772 11.08 28.98 -21.31
C LEU A 772 10.26 30.07 -20.60
N TYR A 773 9.03 30.33 -21.07
CA TYR A 773 8.02 31.08 -20.33
C TYR A 773 6.90 30.14 -19.96
N ILE A 774 6.62 30.00 -18.66
CA ILE A 774 5.59 29.10 -18.10
C ILE A 774 4.60 29.94 -17.29
N ALA A 775 3.29 29.74 -17.54
CA ALA A 775 2.25 30.51 -16.84
C ALA A 775 1.01 29.68 -16.53
N PHE A 776 0.41 29.99 -15.40
CA PHE A 776 -0.82 29.39 -14.89
C PHE A 776 -1.85 30.49 -14.61
N ASN A 777 -2.97 30.45 -15.31
CA ASN A 777 -4.14 31.27 -15.03
C ASN A 777 -5.24 30.40 -14.41
N THR A 778 -5.43 30.48 -13.12
CA THR A 778 -6.48 29.76 -12.40
C THR A 778 -7.72 30.62 -12.12
N SER A 779 -7.78 31.82 -12.71
CA SER A 779 -8.94 32.69 -12.66
C SER A 779 -10.07 32.14 -13.53
N HIS A 780 -11.30 32.48 -13.16
CA HIS A 780 -12.51 32.19 -13.95
C HIS A 780 -12.69 33.09 -15.18
N ILE A 781 -11.81 34.10 -15.36
CA ILE A 781 -11.81 34.99 -16.49
C ILE A 781 -10.53 34.79 -17.33
N PRO A 782 -10.59 35.04 -18.67
CA PRO A 782 -9.39 35.08 -19.49
C PRO A 782 -8.54 36.33 -19.13
N VAL A 783 -7.22 36.23 -19.33
CA VAL A 783 -6.28 37.29 -19.07
C VAL A 783 -5.40 37.55 -20.31
N MET A 784 -5.02 38.83 -20.54
CA MET A 784 -4.01 39.18 -21.51
C MET A 784 -2.66 39.29 -20.80
N VAL A 785 -1.70 38.49 -21.23
CA VAL A 785 -0.35 38.43 -20.65
C VAL A 785 0.62 39.16 -21.59
N THR A 786 1.40 40.09 -21.05
CA THR A 786 2.53 40.70 -21.76
C THR A 786 3.77 39.82 -21.57
N LEU A 787 4.39 39.38 -22.65
CA LEU A 787 5.58 38.52 -22.61
C LEU A 787 6.85 39.40 -22.50
N PRO A 788 7.93 38.91 -21.85
CA PRO A 788 9.20 39.62 -21.79
C PRO A 788 9.78 39.87 -23.20
N GLU A 789 10.17 41.07 -23.46
CA GLU A 789 10.82 41.40 -24.74
C GLU A 789 12.26 40.82 -24.78
N ARG A 790 12.61 40.21 -25.90
CA ARG A 790 13.95 39.66 -26.18
C ARG A 790 14.35 40.08 -27.60
N PRO A 791 15.16 41.11 -27.78
CA PRO A 791 15.53 41.63 -29.12
C PRO A 791 16.13 40.53 -30.03
N GLY A 792 15.58 40.37 -31.23
CA GLY A 792 15.98 39.34 -32.19
C GLY A 792 15.41 37.93 -31.94
N TYR A 793 14.48 37.80 -30.97
CA TYR A 793 13.79 36.55 -30.66
C TYR A 793 12.28 36.77 -30.58
N LYS A 794 11.53 35.70 -30.74
CA LYS A 794 10.08 35.66 -30.56
C LYS A 794 9.68 34.47 -29.66
N TRP A 795 8.56 34.59 -28.96
CA TRP A 795 7.93 33.51 -28.18
C TRP A 795 7.05 32.65 -29.08
N GLU A 796 7.28 31.36 -29.07
CA GLU A 796 6.47 30.39 -29.78
C GLU A 796 5.77 29.45 -28.79
N PRO A 797 4.44 29.22 -28.93
CA PRO A 797 3.72 28.31 -28.05
C PRO A 797 4.17 26.85 -28.28
N LEU A 798 4.49 26.16 -27.19
CA LEU A 798 4.69 24.71 -27.15
C LEU A 798 3.48 24.00 -26.55
N VAL A 799 2.97 24.50 -25.42
CA VAL A 799 1.84 23.94 -24.70
C VAL A 799 0.80 25.03 -24.44
N ASP A 800 -0.48 24.72 -24.68
CA ASP A 800 -1.63 25.50 -24.25
C ASP A 800 -2.77 24.54 -23.85
N THR A 801 -2.98 24.34 -22.55
CA THR A 801 -3.98 23.41 -22.02
C THR A 801 -5.42 23.77 -22.37
N SER A 802 -5.67 25.01 -22.83
CA SER A 802 -6.98 25.46 -23.28
C SER A 802 -7.39 24.88 -24.63
N LYS A 803 -6.44 24.39 -25.39
CA LYS A 803 -6.65 23.84 -26.74
C LYS A 803 -7.01 22.34 -26.64
N PRO A 804 -7.77 21.82 -27.59
CA PRO A 804 -7.97 20.39 -27.72
C PRO A 804 -6.72 19.72 -28.30
N ALA A 805 -6.54 18.43 -28.07
CA ALA A 805 -5.56 17.64 -28.81
C ALA A 805 -5.83 17.69 -30.32
N PRO A 806 -4.80 17.72 -31.17
CA PRO A 806 -3.37 17.67 -30.85
C PRO A 806 -2.74 19.03 -30.55
N PHE A 807 -3.50 20.12 -30.56
CA PHE A 807 -3.02 21.51 -30.43
C PHE A 807 -2.73 21.92 -28.98
N ASP A 808 -3.03 21.06 -28.01
CA ASP A 808 -2.68 21.25 -26.59
C ASP A 808 -1.18 21.10 -26.34
N PHE A 809 -0.47 20.35 -27.20
CA PHE A 809 0.98 20.21 -27.20
C PHE A 809 1.51 20.15 -28.65
N LEU A 810 2.30 21.14 -29.02
CA LEU A 810 2.86 21.26 -30.38
C LEU A 810 4.22 20.56 -30.45
N SER A 811 4.22 19.28 -30.80
CA SER A 811 5.44 18.49 -30.91
C SER A 811 5.90 18.31 -32.37
N HIS A 812 7.17 17.92 -32.59
CA HIS A 812 7.76 17.73 -33.92
C HIS A 812 7.18 16.55 -34.70
N ASP A 813 6.50 15.63 -34.04
CA ASP A 813 5.86 14.43 -34.61
C ASP A 813 4.52 14.76 -35.30
N LEU A 814 4.05 16.00 -35.18
CA LEU A 814 2.87 16.44 -35.92
C LEU A 814 3.30 17.01 -37.29
N PRO A 815 2.83 16.40 -38.40
CA PRO A 815 3.08 16.93 -39.73
C PRO A 815 2.53 18.38 -39.93
N GLU A 816 1.67 18.83 -39.04
CA GLU A 816 0.94 20.10 -39.08
C GLU A 816 1.51 21.14 -38.10
N ARG A 817 2.69 20.92 -37.51
CA ARG A 817 3.28 21.85 -36.52
C ARG A 817 3.41 23.27 -37.07
N GLU A 818 3.87 23.42 -38.29
CA GLU A 818 4.01 24.71 -38.93
C GLU A 818 2.64 25.39 -39.14
N LEU A 819 1.61 24.61 -39.46
CA LEU A 819 0.24 25.12 -39.59
C LEU A 819 -0.34 25.56 -38.25
N ALA A 820 -0.09 24.78 -37.19
CA ALA A 820 -0.49 25.11 -35.84
C ALA A 820 0.21 26.37 -35.32
N ILE A 821 1.53 26.52 -35.52
CA ILE A 821 2.28 27.72 -35.15
C ILE A 821 1.74 28.96 -35.90
N LYS A 822 1.44 28.86 -37.19
CA LYS A 822 0.81 29.95 -37.96
C LYS A 822 -0.56 30.33 -37.38
N GLN A 823 -1.38 29.40 -36.95
CA GLN A 823 -2.65 29.70 -36.28
C GLN A 823 -2.45 30.45 -34.95
N TYR A 824 -1.44 30.08 -34.18
CA TYR A 824 -1.10 30.77 -32.93
C TYR A 824 -0.45 32.15 -33.18
N ALA A 825 0.29 32.33 -34.26
CA ALA A 825 0.88 33.62 -34.60
C ALA A 825 -0.16 34.75 -34.75
N HIS A 826 -1.42 34.42 -35.07
CA HIS A 826 -2.52 35.39 -35.08
C HIS A 826 -2.96 35.91 -33.71
N PHE A 827 -2.53 35.22 -32.62
CA PHE A 827 -2.83 35.61 -31.26
C PHE A 827 -1.66 36.27 -30.54
N LEU A 828 -0.48 36.32 -31.16
CA LEU A 828 0.71 37.00 -30.68
C LEU A 828 0.84 38.33 -31.37
N ASP A 829 0.15 39.36 -30.88
CA ASP A 829 0.30 40.73 -31.33
C ASP A 829 1.15 41.50 -30.30
N ALA A 830 2.28 42.04 -30.74
CA ALA A 830 3.17 42.93 -29.96
C ALA A 830 3.51 42.37 -28.55
N ASN A 831 3.96 41.12 -28.44
CA ASN A 831 4.30 40.44 -27.19
C ASN A 831 3.09 40.17 -26.23
N LEU A 832 1.87 40.15 -26.74
CA LEU A 832 0.68 39.85 -25.98
C LEU A 832 0.22 38.39 -26.23
N TYR A 833 -0.12 37.66 -25.17
CA TYR A 833 -0.68 36.33 -25.28
C TYR A 833 -2.02 36.24 -24.52
N PRO A 834 -3.12 35.83 -25.19
CA PRO A 834 -4.42 35.67 -24.55
C PRO A 834 -4.51 34.28 -23.90
N MET A 835 -4.43 34.22 -22.59
CA MET A 835 -4.69 33.01 -21.84
C MET A 835 -6.17 32.88 -21.46
N LEU A 836 -6.79 31.73 -21.76
CA LEU A 836 -8.16 31.46 -21.33
C LEU A 836 -8.22 31.23 -19.80
N ASN A 837 -9.44 31.28 -19.28
CA ASN A 837 -9.69 30.92 -17.89
C ASN A 837 -9.28 29.47 -17.60
N TYR A 838 -8.75 29.23 -16.41
CA TYR A 838 -8.29 27.90 -15.97
C TYR A 838 -7.36 27.23 -17.00
N SER A 839 -6.34 27.95 -17.50
CA SER A 839 -5.39 27.40 -18.48
C SER A 839 -3.94 27.65 -18.07
N SER A 840 -3.06 26.81 -18.60
CA SER A 840 -1.63 26.89 -18.41
C SER A 840 -0.91 26.82 -19.77
N ILE A 841 0.24 27.46 -19.85
CA ILE A 841 1.02 27.55 -21.12
C ILE A 841 2.51 27.31 -20.87
N ILE A 842 3.18 26.77 -21.88
CA ILE A 842 4.64 26.83 -22.05
C ILE A 842 4.93 27.46 -23.40
N LEU A 843 5.76 28.51 -23.39
CA LEU A 843 6.27 29.14 -24.61
C LEU A 843 7.79 28.98 -24.67
N LEU A 844 8.34 28.78 -25.87
CA LEU A 844 9.76 28.68 -26.13
C LEU A 844 10.23 29.97 -26.77
N LEU A 845 11.39 30.46 -26.37
CA LEU A 845 12.05 31.57 -27.04
C LEU A 845 12.83 31.08 -28.27
N THR A 846 12.44 31.50 -29.47
CA THR A 846 13.08 31.10 -30.73
C THR A 846 13.65 32.31 -31.47
N PRO A 847 14.75 32.17 -32.24
CA PRO A 847 15.27 33.27 -33.05
C PRO A 847 14.21 33.77 -34.02
N ASP A 848 14.05 35.10 -34.09
CA ASP A 848 13.19 35.75 -35.07
C ASP A 848 13.92 35.87 -36.42
N LEU A 849 14.03 34.73 -37.12
CA LEU A 849 14.63 34.69 -38.45
C LEU A 849 13.66 35.31 -39.46
N PRO A 850 14.08 36.21 -40.33
CA PRO A 850 13.23 36.68 -41.43
C PRO A 850 12.83 35.51 -42.33
N ALA A 851 11.53 35.40 -42.63
CA ALA A 851 10.93 34.37 -43.45
C ALA A 851 11.51 34.27 -44.85
#